data_e3fb290737b4d6c2041673803bc5bd71
#
_entry.id   e3fb290737b4d6c2041673803bc5bd71
#
_cell.length_a   1.000
_cell.length_b   1.000
_cell.length_c   1.000
_cell.angle_alpha   90.00
_cell.angle_beta   90.00
_cell.angle_gamma   90.00
#
_symmetry.space_group_name_H-M   'P 1'
#
loop_
_entity.id
_entity.type
_entity.pdbx_description
1 polymer ?
#
loop_
_entity_poly.entity_id
_entity_poly.type
_entity_poly.pdbx_seq_one_letter_code
_entity_poly.pdbx_strand_id
1 'polypeptide(L)'
;MTTSHLSRAAAATIAALLLAACSTTEEASETPPETPKATSPIDWNLPASERYHRQATYPVYLNKPIGAPPEDPAAETVAEISTVTPDGNTVIYTDAAAKRIGFVDVRDPAKPVGLGTLSLKELGHADDQPTSVAAVGEFVLVVVDTTGGDFANPSGRVDVVRVSDRTRVHSIDLGGQPDSIAISSDGTFAAIAIENQRDEEFTPAGKEEGDLPQPPTGFVQLVNLAGAPTAWKSRKVDFDVDAARQAGLDTPGDLEPEYVSINSRGQVAVSLQENNGIAIIDGKTGAVQKIFSAGTASVSGIDTAEDGKIDQSGSIPETPREPDAIGWIGDDHLATANEGDWKGGTRGWTVFDATTGEVAWDAGNTVEQLAVRTGLHIESRAESKGPEPEGLAITEIDGRPTALIASERSNFVAVYDVSDPAAPRFRQILPTTPGPEGVLPIPSRNLLVVSSEADEADNGVRASVSVYGYGDQYAAAGGKPAFPSIVSGDVDGAPIGWGALGALSADPANENRLYTSTDSAYGPARILGVDVSQTPAVIDTALPITEDGKPVTLDVEGVAARPDGGFVLAVEGEKGPDNQLVFVAADGSIENRVSLPSEIADGLGGQGLEGVAADDNTVWVALQRELKTDPKGVARIGRYTPADGKWVWFGYQLDSTAVEGDWIGLSEIAVHDGALLVLERDKLNGPDARVKAIYRVEIPEDGVLTAADQAPKVLPKKLARDLLPDLQATNGFAQEKVEGFAVAGNGKLFVVTDNDGLDDANGETVFLDLGTAGTALQK
;
A
#
# COMPACT_ATOMS: atom_id res chain seq x y z
N MET A 1 -55.91 -19.15 33.68
CA MET A 1 -55.54 -19.43 35.08
C MET A 1 -54.19 -18.77 35.28
N THR A 2 -54.20 -17.52 35.76
CA THR A 2 -53.88 -17.08 37.11
C THR A 2 -52.47 -17.47 37.55
N THR A 3 -51.57 -16.63 37.95
CA THR A 3 -51.51 -15.39 38.74
C THR A 3 -50.09 -14.82 38.70
N SER A 4 -49.81 -13.59 38.38
CA SER A 4 -49.56 -12.41 39.18
C SER A 4 -48.73 -12.54 40.43
N HIS A 5 -47.63 -11.78 40.58
CA HIS A 5 -47.36 -10.95 41.75
C HIS A 5 -46.39 -9.78 41.48
N LEU A 6 -46.88 -8.61 41.91
CA LEU A 6 -46.22 -7.30 42.06
C LEU A 6 -45.33 -7.26 43.32
N SER A 7 -44.36 -6.34 43.35
CA SER A 7 -44.09 -5.40 44.46
C SER A 7 -42.93 -4.48 44.08
N ARG A 8 -43.15 -3.28 43.94
CA ARG A 8 -43.31 -2.08 44.84
C ARG A 8 -42.02 -1.28 45.01
N ALA A 9 -42.16 -0.04 44.57
CA ALA A 9 -41.27 1.10 44.65
C ALA A 9 -41.06 1.58 46.11
N ALA A 10 -39.94 2.26 46.35
CA ALA A 10 -39.78 3.22 47.43
C ALA A 10 -39.17 4.51 46.89
N ALA A 11 -39.96 5.58 46.97
CA ALA A 11 -39.56 6.96 46.73
C ALA A 11 -39.03 7.58 48.03
N ALA A 12 -37.96 8.36 47.92
CA ALA A 12 -37.54 9.27 48.99
C ALA A 12 -37.44 10.68 48.45
N THR A 13 -38.33 11.53 48.95
CA THR A 13 -38.43 12.98 48.72
C THR A 13 -37.52 13.69 49.70
N ILE A 14 -36.68 14.64 49.27
CA ILE A 14 -36.07 15.67 50.13
C ILE A 14 -36.33 17.03 49.50
N ALA A 15 -36.81 17.93 50.36
CA ALA A 15 -37.35 19.26 50.06
C ALA A 15 -36.27 20.32 49.78
N ALA A 16 -36.65 21.27 48.93
CA ALA A 16 -35.89 22.47 48.59
C ALA A 16 -35.89 23.51 49.71
N LEU A 17 -34.77 24.19 49.91
CA LEU A 17 -34.69 25.52 50.54
C LEU A 17 -34.12 26.48 49.48
N LEU A 18 -34.95 27.46 49.13
CA LEU A 18 -34.59 28.65 48.37
C LEU A 18 -33.89 29.67 49.27
N LEU A 19 -32.69 30.09 48.88
CA LEU A 19 -32.09 31.35 49.30
C LEU A 19 -31.65 32.11 48.05
N ALA A 20 -32.29 33.23 47.78
CA ALA A 20 -31.95 34.17 46.75
C ALA A 20 -30.72 34.99 47.17
N ALA A 21 -29.66 34.98 46.35
CA ALA A 21 -28.62 36.00 46.37
C ALA A 21 -28.40 36.46 44.93
N CYS A 22 -28.64 37.74 44.68
CA CYS A 22 -28.23 38.41 43.45
C CYS A 22 -26.70 38.44 43.37
N SER A 23 -26.13 37.88 42.30
CA SER A 23 -24.79 38.20 41.88
C SER A 23 -24.79 38.37 40.35
N THR A 24 -24.14 39.41 39.91
CA THR A 24 -23.90 39.85 38.54
C THR A 24 -23.34 38.72 37.71
N THR A 25 -24.00 38.39 36.62
CA THR A 25 -23.49 37.49 35.56
C THR A 25 -22.38 38.18 34.78
N GLU A 26 -21.12 37.79 35.03
CA GLU A 26 -20.11 37.82 34.01
C GLU A 26 -20.45 36.65 33.04
N GLU A 27 -20.67 36.96 31.77
CA GLU A 27 -20.72 35.97 30.71
C GLU A 27 -19.36 35.30 30.61
N ALA A 28 -19.22 34.10 31.20
CA ALA A 28 -18.12 33.21 30.89
C ALA A 28 -18.35 32.72 29.47
N SER A 29 -17.44 33.05 28.55
CA SER A 29 -17.28 32.44 27.26
C SER A 29 -17.09 30.93 27.51
N GLU A 30 -18.12 30.13 27.27
CA GLU A 30 -17.96 28.67 27.21
C GLU A 30 -17.10 28.35 26.01
N THR A 31 -15.84 27.99 26.26
CA THR A 31 -15.00 27.29 25.26
C THR A 31 -15.77 26.02 24.86
N PRO A 32 -15.93 25.74 23.56
CA PRO A 32 -16.51 24.46 23.11
C PRO A 32 -15.76 23.31 23.76
N PRO A 33 -16.42 22.20 24.11
CA PRO A 33 -15.74 21.03 24.63
C PRO A 33 -14.71 20.58 23.61
N GLU A 34 -13.44 20.46 24.02
CA GLU A 34 -12.39 19.90 23.17
C GLU A 34 -12.82 18.48 22.76
N THR A 35 -12.86 18.24 21.46
CA THR A 35 -13.07 16.90 20.91
C THR A 35 -11.94 15.98 21.44
N PRO A 36 -12.27 14.80 21.99
CA PRO A 36 -11.23 13.88 22.44
C PRO A 36 -10.24 13.59 21.31
N LYS A 37 -8.97 13.81 21.57
CA LYS A 37 -7.91 13.49 20.59
C LYS A 37 -7.70 11.99 20.51
N ALA A 38 -7.68 11.46 19.30
CA ALA A 38 -7.37 10.07 19.04
C ALA A 38 -5.89 9.77 19.35
N THR A 39 -5.61 8.55 19.80
CA THR A 39 -4.25 8.07 20.08
C THR A 39 -4.03 6.75 19.36
N SER A 40 -2.83 6.54 18.80
CA SER A 40 -2.48 5.23 18.23
C SER A 40 -2.23 4.21 19.34
N PRO A 41 -2.83 3.01 19.27
CA PRO A 41 -2.54 1.92 20.22
C PRO A 41 -1.20 1.23 19.96
N ILE A 42 -0.53 1.50 18.85
CA ILE A 42 0.70 0.87 18.41
C ILE A 42 1.89 1.76 18.76
N ASP A 43 2.94 1.17 19.35
CA ASP A 43 4.24 1.83 19.48
C ASP A 43 5.05 1.68 18.18
N TRP A 44 5.10 2.74 17.39
CA TRP A 44 5.81 2.79 16.12
C TRP A 44 7.33 3.01 16.28
N ASN A 45 7.81 3.34 17.49
CA ASN A 45 9.16 3.78 17.75
C ASN A 45 10.09 2.64 18.17
N LEU A 46 10.20 1.60 17.34
CA LEU A 46 11.18 0.55 17.59
C LEU A 46 12.61 1.10 17.51
N PRO A 47 13.53 0.64 18.39
CA PRO A 47 14.95 0.93 18.26
C PRO A 47 15.49 0.53 16.88
N ALA A 48 16.45 1.28 16.35
CA ALA A 48 17.05 0.97 15.05
C ALA A 48 17.64 -0.46 14.97
N SER A 49 18.12 -0.97 16.11
CA SER A 49 18.65 -2.34 16.23
C SER A 49 17.57 -3.44 16.16
N GLU A 50 16.29 -3.07 16.31
CA GLU A 50 15.18 -4.03 16.42
C GLU A 50 14.16 -3.90 15.27
N ARG A 51 14.55 -3.26 14.17
CA ARG A 51 13.68 -3.06 13.01
C ARG A 51 14.40 -3.24 11.69
N TYR A 52 13.61 -3.44 10.66
CA TYR A 52 14.05 -3.33 9.26
C TYR A 52 14.16 -1.87 8.82
N HIS A 53 15.11 -1.62 7.92
CA HIS A 53 15.35 -0.34 7.27
C HIS A 53 15.33 -0.56 5.76
N ARG A 54 14.44 0.08 5.02
CA ARG A 54 14.41 0.01 3.55
C ARG A 54 15.73 0.53 2.99
N GLN A 55 16.45 -0.30 2.25
CA GLN A 55 17.75 0.02 1.68
C GLN A 55 17.62 0.53 0.26
N ALA A 56 16.75 -0.08 -0.54
CA ALA A 56 16.51 0.30 -1.92
C ALA A 56 15.20 -0.32 -2.42
N THR A 57 14.64 0.28 -3.48
CA THR A 57 13.58 -0.28 -4.32
C THR A 57 14.11 -0.29 -5.75
N TYR A 58 14.23 -1.47 -6.35
CA TYR A 58 14.81 -1.66 -7.68
C TYR A 58 13.71 -1.99 -8.69
N PRO A 59 13.37 -1.09 -9.63
CA PRO A 59 12.36 -1.35 -10.66
C PRO A 59 12.87 -2.37 -11.68
N VAL A 60 12.11 -3.46 -11.87
CA VAL A 60 12.59 -4.60 -12.67
C VAL A 60 12.59 -4.36 -14.17
N TYR A 61 11.83 -3.39 -14.68
CA TYR A 61 11.92 -2.98 -16.08
C TYR A 61 13.32 -2.48 -16.50
N LEU A 62 14.16 -2.09 -15.53
CA LEU A 62 15.56 -1.72 -15.77
C LEU A 62 16.49 -2.93 -15.92
N ASN A 63 16.03 -4.16 -15.58
CA ASN A 63 16.83 -5.37 -15.61
C ASN A 63 16.73 -6.06 -16.98
N LYS A 64 17.55 -5.63 -17.92
CA LYS A 64 17.54 -6.12 -19.31
C LYS A 64 18.51 -7.26 -19.52
N PRO A 65 18.27 -8.15 -20.51
CA PRO A 65 19.24 -9.14 -20.92
C PRO A 65 20.60 -8.51 -21.24
N ILE A 66 21.68 -9.16 -20.83
CA ILE A 66 23.04 -8.64 -21.03
C ILE A 66 23.34 -8.51 -22.54
N GLY A 67 23.63 -7.28 -22.98
CA GLY A 67 23.91 -6.97 -24.37
C GLY A 67 22.68 -6.84 -25.28
N ALA A 68 21.46 -6.90 -24.73
CA ALA A 68 20.25 -6.65 -25.48
C ALA A 68 20.10 -5.15 -25.84
N PRO A 69 19.40 -4.83 -26.95
CA PRO A 69 19.00 -3.46 -27.24
C PRO A 69 18.07 -2.93 -26.13
N PRO A 70 17.85 -1.61 -26.04
CA PRO A 70 16.82 -1.06 -25.19
C PRO A 70 15.46 -1.71 -25.48
N GLU A 71 14.80 -2.21 -24.46
CA GLU A 71 13.40 -2.63 -24.54
C GLU A 71 12.48 -1.42 -24.47
N ASP A 72 11.22 -1.59 -24.88
CA ASP A 72 10.19 -0.59 -24.67
C ASP A 72 10.00 -0.39 -23.18
N PRO A 73 10.19 0.80 -22.62
CA PRO A 73 9.94 1.06 -21.21
C PRO A 73 8.47 0.92 -20.81
N ALA A 74 7.55 0.92 -21.76
CA ALA A 74 6.13 0.64 -21.54
C ALA A 74 5.79 -0.85 -21.58
N ALA A 75 6.75 -1.74 -21.91
CA ALA A 75 6.52 -3.18 -21.83
C ALA A 75 6.33 -3.61 -20.38
N GLU A 76 5.30 -4.38 -20.13
CA GLU A 76 5.00 -4.95 -18.82
C GLU A 76 6.11 -5.90 -18.37
N THR A 77 6.49 -5.77 -17.11
CA THR A 77 7.48 -6.61 -16.43
C THR A 77 7.05 -6.80 -14.99
N VAL A 78 7.16 -8.02 -14.47
CA VAL A 78 6.72 -8.30 -13.09
C VAL A 78 7.87 -8.86 -12.25
N ALA A 79 7.71 -8.83 -10.95
CA ALA A 79 8.54 -9.56 -10.00
C ALA A 79 7.59 -10.22 -8.98
N GLU A 80 7.46 -11.52 -9.12
CA GLU A 80 6.58 -12.35 -8.28
C GLU A 80 7.42 -13.12 -7.28
N ILE A 81 7.60 -14.41 -7.47
CA ILE A 81 8.37 -15.27 -6.57
C ILE A 81 9.88 -15.09 -6.75
N SER A 82 10.61 -15.04 -5.65
CA SER A 82 12.06 -14.87 -5.68
C SER A 82 12.81 -15.86 -4.80
N THR A 83 14.05 -16.13 -5.18
CA THR A 83 15.03 -16.92 -4.42
C THR A 83 16.38 -16.21 -4.40
N VAL A 84 17.32 -16.71 -3.60
CA VAL A 84 18.67 -16.15 -3.52
C VAL A 84 19.72 -17.24 -3.61
N THR A 85 20.84 -16.93 -4.24
CA THR A 85 22.00 -17.84 -4.27
C THR A 85 22.50 -18.15 -2.84
N PRO A 86 23.12 -19.33 -2.60
CA PRO A 86 23.53 -19.73 -1.24
C PRO A 86 24.50 -18.78 -0.54
N ASP A 87 25.21 -17.93 -1.28
CA ASP A 87 26.06 -16.88 -0.73
C ASP A 87 25.29 -15.59 -0.35
N GLY A 88 23.99 -15.56 -0.61
CA GLY A 88 23.10 -14.43 -0.29
C GLY A 88 23.29 -13.20 -1.18
N ASN A 89 23.97 -13.29 -2.31
CA ASN A 89 24.42 -12.14 -3.09
C ASN A 89 23.60 -11.85 -4.36
N THR A 90 22.98 -12.86 -4.94
CA THR A 90 22.18 -12.71 -6.17
C THR A 90 20.75 -13.16 -5.91
N VAL A 91 19.81 -12.24 -6.01
CA VAL A 91 18.37 -12.51 -6.05
C VAL A 91 18.00 -12.94 -7.46
N ILE A 92 17.17 -13.96 -7.56
CA ILE A 92 16.62 -14.48 -8.83
C ILE A 92 15.11 -14.44 -8.67
N TYR A 93 14.39 -13.83 -9.60
CA TYR A 93 12.94 -13.63 -9.52
C TYR A 93 12.24 -14.09 -10.80
N THR A 94 10.97 -14.47 -10.70
CA THR A 94 10.09 -14.75 -11.83
C THR A 94 9.54 -13.44 -12.41
N ASP A 95 9.41 -13.42 -13.73
CA ASP A 95 8.79 -12.36 -14.53
C ASP A 95 7.88 -13.06 -15.53
N ALA A 96 6.66 -13.42 -15.08
CA ALA A 96 5.73 -14.20 -15.89
C ALA A 96 5.19 -13.39 -17.07
N ALA A 97 4.94 -12.09 -16.89
CA ALA A 97 4.49 -11.21 -17.96
C ALA A 97 5.49 -11.18 -19.14
N ALA A 98 6.79 -11.02 -18.86
CA ALA A 98 7.83 -11.05 -19.88
C ALA A 98 8.39 -12.46 -20.16
N LYS A 99 7.84 -13.52 -19.52
CA LYS A 99 8.18 -14.94 -19.74
C LYS A 99 9.66 -15.23 -19.58
N ARG A 100 10.22 -14.82 -18.43
CA ARG A 100 11.65 -14.89 -18.13
C ARG A 100 11.91 -14.96 -16.63
N ILE A 101 13.15 -15.22 -16.24
CA ILE A 101 13.64 -14.99 -14.88
C ILE A 101 14.67 -13.87 -14.89
N GLY A 102 14.68 -13.05 -13.86
CA GLY A 102 15.63 -11.94 -13.68
C GLY A 102 16.66 -12.23 -12.60
N PHE A 103 17.81 -11.55 -12.68
CA PHE A 103 18.93 -11.69 -11.73
C PHE A 103 19.33 -10.30 -11.22
N VAL A 104 19.41 -10.12 -9.91
CA VAL A 104 19.77 -8.84 -9.27
C VAL A 104 20.89 -9.07 -8.26
N ASP A 105 21.98 -8.32 -8.39
CA ASP A 105 23.07 -8.28 -7.43
C ASP A 105 22.68 -7.43 -6.24
N VAL A 106 22.64 -8.02 -5.05
CA VAL A 106 22.30 -7.35 -3.78
C VAL A 106 23.48 -7.35 -2.80
N ARG A 107 24.74 -7.50 -3.27
CA ARG A 107 25.94 -7.41 -2.42
C ARG A 107 26.00 -6.10 -1.68
N ASP A 108 25.69 -5.00 -2.34
CA ASP A 108 25.39 -3.71 -1.70
C ASP A 108 23.84 -3.54 -1.68
N PRO A 109 23.18 -3.79 -0.55
CA PRO A 109 21.73 -3.73 -0.48
C PRO A 109 21.15 -2.33 -0.71
N ALA A 110 21.96 -1.28 -0.54
CA ALA A 110 21.56 0.09 -0.82
C ALA A 110 21.71 0.47 -2.32
N LYS A 111 22.29 -0.41 -3.13
CA LYS A 111 22.51 -0.20 -4.56
C LYS A 111 22.36 -1.51 -5.35
N PRO A 112 21.17 -2.09 -5.40
CA PRO A 112 20.92 -3.28 -6.22
C PRO A 112 21.28 -3.02 -7.68
N VAL A 113 21.82 -4.02 -8.35
CA VAL A 113 22.23 -3.91 -9.76
C VAL A 113 21.64 -5.07 -10.55
N GLY A 114 20.92 -4.76 -11.61
CA GLY A 114 20.44 -5.76 -12.55
C GLY A 114 21.59 -6.49 -13.24
N LEU A 115 21.54 -7.81 -13.23
CA LEU A 115 22.49 -8.68 -13.92
C LEU A 115 21.94 -9.20 -15.25
N GLY A 116 20.75 -8.74 -15.66
CA GLY A 116 20.02 -9.16 -16.83
C GLY A 116 19.11 -10.35 -16.57
N THR A 117 18.46 -10.84 -17.61
CA THR A 117 17.41 -11.86 -17.56
C THR A 117 17.76 -13.10 -18.38
N LEU A 118 16.99 -14.18 -18.19
CA LEU A 118 17.02 -15.40 -19.01
C LEU A 118 15.60 -15.68 -19.51
N SER A 119 15.39 -15.62 -20.81
CA SER A 119 14.10 -15.87 -21.45
C SER A 119 13.78 -17.37 -21.48
N LEU A 120 12.57 -17.75 -21.06
CA LEU A 120 12.07 -19.12 -21.16
C LEU A 120 11.81 -19.54 -22.61
N LYS A 121 11.48 -18.58 -23.47
CA LYS A 121 11.36 -18.81 -24.92
C LYS A 121 12.65 -19.39 -25.52
N GLU A 122 13.81 -19.00 -25.01
CA GLU A 122 15.10 -19.55 -25.46
C GLU A 122 15.32 -20.97 -24.92
N LEU A 123 14.62 -21.37 -23.87
CA LEU A 123 14.71 -22.71 -23.27
C LEU A 123 13.59 -23.65 -23.72
N GLY A 124 12.47 -23.15 -24.23
CA GLY A 124 11.29 -23.94 -24.58
C GLY A 124 10.42 -23.28 -25.65
N HIS A 125 9.18 -23.01 -25.33
CA HIS A 125 8.19 -22.37 -26.19
C HIS A 125 7.98 -20.90 -25.86
N ALA A 126 7.35 -20.16 -26.75
CA ALA A 126 7.12 -18.72 -26.59
C ALA A 126 6.09 -18.40 -25.47
N ASP A 127 5.27 -19.38 -25.12
CA ASP A 127 4.20 -19.23 -24.15
C ASP A 127 4.53 -19.84 -22.78
N ASP A 128 5.74 -20.40 -22.62
CA ASP A 128 6.22 -20.90 -21.32
C ASP A 128 6.34 -19.78 -20.30
N GLN A 129 5.76 -19.95 -19.10
CA GLN A 129 5.76 -18.95 -18.03
C GLN A 129 6.47 -19.50 -16.78
N PRO A 130 7.33 -18.72 -16.10
CA PRO A 130 7.85 -19.12 -14.81
C PRO A 130 6.80 -18.86 -13.74
N THR A 131 6.52 -19.86 -12.90
CA THR A 131 5.63 -19.69 -11.73
C THR A 131 6.44 -19.55 -10.45
N SER A 132 7.52 -20.32 -10.29
CA SER A 132 8.32 -20.26 -9.08
C SER A 132 9.80 -20.57 -9.33
N VAL A 133 10.67 -20.17 -8.37
CA VAL A 133 12.11 -20.41 -8.42
C VAL A 133 12.69 -20.83 -7.06
N ALA A 134 13.65 -21.77 -7.06
CA ALA A 134 14.37 -22.15 -5.85
C ALA A 134 15.85 -22.42 -6.13
N ALA A 135 16.76 -21.80 -5.38
CA ALA A 135 18.20 -22.00 -5.54
C ALA A 135 18.70 -23.19 -4.73
N VAL A 136 19.55 -24.01 -5.34
CA VAL A 136 20.23 -25.13 -4.67
C VAL A 136 21.65 -25.28 -5.18
N GLY A 137 22.65 -25.16 -4.31
CA GLY A 137 24.05 -25.22 -4.69
C GLY A 137 24.40 -24.17 -5.75
N GLU A 138 24.91 -24.62 -6.91
CA GLU A 138 25.25 -23.76 -8.05
C GLU A 138 24.09 -23.57 -9.05
N PHE A 139 22.92 -24.13 -8.76
CA PHE A 139 21.77 -24.13 -9.65
C PHE A 139 20.59 -23.33 -9.09
N VAL A 140 19.72 -22.88 -9.99
CA VAL A 140 18.35 -22.49 -9.71
C VAL A 140 17.41 -23.47 -10.43
N LEU A 141 16.41 -23.95 -9.71
CA LEU A 141 15.29 -24.69 -10.24
C LEU A 141 14.23 -23.65 -10.64
N VAL A 142 13.86 -23.66 -11.91
CA VAL A 142 12.84 -22.78 -12.46
C VAL A 142 11.62 -23.63 -12.76
N VAL A 143 10.54 -23.39 -12.05
CA VAL A 143 9.26 -24.04 -12.30
C VAL A 143 8.57 -23.31 -13.42
N VAL A 144 8.07 -24.06 -14.41
CA VAL A 144 7.58 -23.50 -15.66
C VAL A 144 6.24 -24.12 -16.01
N ASP A 145 5.21 -23.30 -16.07
CA ASP A 145 3.95 -23.66 -16.68
C ASP A 145 4.09 -23.70 -18.22
N THR A 146 3.63 -24.78 -18.82
CA THR A 146 3.61 -24.99 -20.27
C THR A 146 2.20 -25.30 -20.78
N THR A 147 1.17 -25.09 -19.96
CA THR A 147 -0.24 -25.37 -20.25
C THR A 147 -0.74 -24.54 -21.44
N GLY A 148 -0.30 -23.28 -21.54
CA GLY A 148 -0.64 -22.41 -22.66
C GLY A 148 -2.16 -22.17 -22.83
N GLY A 149 -2.91 -22.20 -21.70
CA GLY A 149 -4.37 -22.01 -21.67
C GLY A 149 -5.20 -23.27 -21.99
N ASP A 150 -4.58 -24.46 -22.12
CA ASP A 150 -5.32 -25.74 -22.26
C ASP A 150 -5.44 -26.42 -20.88
N PHE A 151 -6.22 -25.85 -19.99
CA PHE A 151 -6.42 -26.35 -18.62
C PHE A 151 -7.00 -27.78 -18.54
N ALA A 152 -7.60 -28.28 -19.63
CA ALA A 152 -8.02 -29.68 -19.71
C ALA A 152 -6.85 -30.65 -19.92
N ASN A 153 -5.71 -30.15 -20.37
CA ASN A 153 -4.47 -30.90 -20.57
C ASN A 153 -3.27 -30.16 -19.98
N PRO A 154 -3.28 -29.86 -18.69
CA PRO A 154 -2.25 -29.05 -18.05
C PRO A 154 -0.88 -29.72 -18.14
N SER A 155 0.16 -28.94 -18.29
CA SER A 155 1.52 -29.42 -18.41
C SER A 155 2.53 -28.43 -17.82
N GLY A 156 3.66 -28.96 -17.38
CA GLY A 156 4.74 -28.13 -16.85
C GLY A 156 6.02 -28.92 -16.66
N ARG A 157 7.09 -28.19 -16.37
CA ARG A 157 8.40 -28.77 -16.14
C ARG A 157 9.17 -28.00 -15.08
N VAL A 158 10.22 -28.61 -14.54
CA VAL A 158 11.24 -27.86 -13.79
C VAL A 158 12.54 -27.87 -14.57
N ASP A 159 13.05 -26.69 -14.91
CA ASP A 159 14.33 -26.50 -15.57
C ASP A 159 15.43 -26.26 -14.54
N VAL A 160 16.50 -26.99 -14.61
CA VAL A 160 17.70 -26.83 -13.76
C VAL A 160 18.70 -25.96 -14.50
N VAL A 161 18.86 -24.72 -14.04
CA VAL A 161 19.73 -23.74 -14.69
C VAL A 161 20.96 -23.47 -13.82
N ARG A 162 22.15 -23.53 -14.39
CA ARG A 162 23.37 -23.13 -13.70
C ARG A 162 23.45 -21.62 -13.64
N VAL A 163 23.53 -21.06 -12.42
CA VAL A 163 23.47 -19.59 -12.18
C VAL A 163 24.62 -18.86 -12.86
N SER A 164 25.84 -19.41 -12.84
CA SER A 164 27.06 -18.74 -13.31
C SER A 164 27.10 -18.43 -14.81
N ASP A 165 26.48 -19.25 -15.64
CA ASP A 165 26.46 -19.11 -17.11
C ASP A 165 25.05 -19.16 -17.70
N ARG A 166 24.01 -19.28 -16.85
CA ARG A 166 22.59 -19.35 -17.22
C ARG A 166 22.28 -20.51 -18.19
N THR A 167 23.04 -21.58 -18.14
CA THR A 167 22.84 -22.74 -18.99
C THR A 167 21.87 -23.72 -18.33
N ARG A 168 20.78 -24.08 -19.02
CA ARG A 168 19.94 -25.20 -18.61
C ARG A 168 20.71 -26.51 -18.75
N VAL A 169 20.94 -27.17 -17.62
CA VAL A 169 21.71 -28.44 -17.56
C VAL A 169 20.82 -29.67 -17.53
N HIS A 170 19.57 -29.51 -17.12
CA HIS A 170 18.57 -30.59 -17.08
C HIS A 170 17.15 -30.00 -17.12
N SER A 171 16.19 -30.82 -17.49
CA SER A 171 14.74 -30.51 -17.42
C SER A 171 14.00 -31.77 -17.01
N ILE A 172 12.99 -31.63 -16.12
CA ILE A 172 12.17 -32.72 -15.61
C ILE A 172 10.71 -32.37 -15.92
N ASP A 173 10.02 -33.24 -16.63
CA ASP A 173 8.58 -33.15 -16.85
C ASP A 173 7.84 -33.38 -15.52
N LEU A 174 6.90 -32.51 -15.19
CA LEU A 174 6.12 -32.54 -13.94
C LEU A 174 4.76 -33.22 -14.12
N GLY A 175 4.29 -33.35 -15.37
CA GLY A 175 3.06 -34.06 -15.70
C GLY A 175 1.78 -33.33 -15.31
N GLY A 176 1.82 -32.01 -15.12
CA GLY A 176 0.71 -31.10 -14.83
C GLY A 176 1.22 -29.67 -14.70
N GLN A 177 0.32 -28.72 -14.55
CA GLN A 177 0.61 -27.30 -14.35
C GLN A 177 1.18 -27.09 -12.94
N PRO A 178 2.43 -26.64 -12.80
CA PRO A 178 3.01 -26.39 -11.51
C PRO A 178 2.76 -24.94 -11.05
N ASP A 179 2.77 -24.76 -9.74
CA ASP A 179 2.77 -23.46 -9.11
C ASP A 179 4.06 -23.26 -8.26
N SER A 180 4.11 -23.62 -7.01
CA SER A 180 5.22 -23.27 -6.11
C SER A 180 6.25 -24.40 -5.92
N ILE A 181 7.47 -24.03 -5.47
CA ILE A 181 8.55 -24.96 -5.14
C ILE A 181 9.20 -24.61 -3.78
N ALA A 182 9.46 -25.63 -2.98
CA ALA A 182 10.32 -25.53 -1.80
C ALA A 182 11.44 -26.57 -1.81
N ILE A 183 12.60 -26.22 -1.23
CA ILE A 183 13.74 -27.13 -1.06
C ILE A 183 13.91 -27.48 0.41
N SER A 184 14.12 -28.78 0.71
CA SER A 184 14.41 -29.23 2.07
C SER A 184 15.66 -28.56 2.63
N SER A 185 15.69 -28.25 3.93
CA SER A 185 16.81 -27.56 4.58
C SER A 185 18.17 -28.28 4.44
N ASP A 186 18.14 -29.60 4.23
CA ASP A 186 19.35 -30.42 3.95
C ASP A 186 19.70 -30.48 2.45
N GLY A 187 18.92 -29.83 1.57
CA GLY A 187 19.14 -29.79 0.12
C GLY A 187 18.96 -31.14 -0.57
N THR A 188 18.32 -32.14 0.05
CA THR A 188 18.22 -33.48 -0.50
C THR A 188 17.02 -33.71 -1.41
N PHE A 189 15.97 -32.94 -1.27
CA PHE A 189 14.79 -32.99 -2.12
C PHE A 189 14.12 -31.64 -2.27
N ALA A 190 13.32 -31.49 -3.34
CA ALA A 190 12.37 -30.39 -3.52
C ALA A 190 10.95 -30.95 -3.53
N ALA A 191 9.98 -30.15 -3.06
CA ALA A 191 8.56 -30.38 -3.25
C ALA A 191 8.02 -29.31 -4.20
N ILE A 192 7.18 -29.70 -5.16
CA ILE A 192 6.54 -28.80 -6.14
C ILE A 192 5.06 -29.06 -6.09
N ALA A 193 4.28 -28.04 -5.87
CA ALA A 193 2.82 -28.06 -6.02
C ALA A 193 2.49 -28.19 -7.52
N ILE A 194 1.57 -29.05 -7.86
CA ILE A 194 1.02 -29.20 -9.20
C ILE A 194 -0.46 -28.92 -9.08
N GLU A 195 -0.80 -27.69 -9.35
CA GLU A 195 -2.10 -27.12 -9.13
C GLU A 195 -3.15 -27.72 -10.09
N ASN A 196 -2.86 -27.69 -11.41
CA ASN A 196 -3.80 -27.97 -12.47
C ASN A 196 -5.04 -27.06 -12.36
N GLN A 197 -4.76 -25.76 -12.39
CA GLN A 197 -5.74 -24.68 -12.23
C GLN A 197 -7.06 -24.94 -12.92
N ARG A 198 -8.16 -24.61 -12.26
CA ARG A 198 -9.50 -24.60 -12.85
C ARG A 198 -9.62 -23.50 -13.88
N ASP A 199 -10.51 -23.71 -14.84
CA ASP A 199 -10.88 -22.73 -15.86
C ASP A 199 -12.34 -22.32 -15.63
N GLU A 200 -12.55 -21.11 -15.19
CA GLU A 200 -13.89 -20.57 -14.90
C GLU A 200 -14.77 -20.49 -16.16
N GLU A 201 -14.16 -20.36 -17.33
CA GLU A 201 -14.83 -20.32 -18.63
C GLU A 201 -15.05 -21.73 -19.23
N PHE A 202 -14.50 -22.78 -18.60
CA PHE A 202 -14.63 -24.15 -19.10
C PHE A 202 -16.02 -24.72 -18.79
N THR A 203 -16.62 -25.37 -19.79
CA THR A 203 -17.89 -26.09 -19.64
C THR A 203 -17.65 -27.59 -19.65
N PRO A 204 -17.63 -28.29 -18.50
CA PRO A 204 -17.49 -29.73 -18.46
C PRO A 204 -18.65 -30.45 -19.18
N ALA A 205 -18.38 -31.62 -19.75
CA ALA A 205 -19.37 -32.35 -20.56
C ALA A 205 -20.67 -32.63 -19.79
N GLY A 206 -21.78 -31.99 -20.20
CA GLY A 206 -23.10 -32.15 -19.60
C GLY A 206 -23.34 -31.30 -18.33
N LYS A 207 -22.49 -30.30 -18.10
CA LYS A 207 -22.59 -29.35 -16.98
C LYS A 207 -22.72 -27.91 -17.49
N GLU A 208 -22.75 -26.94 -16.60
CA GLU A 208 -22.71 -25.51 -16.89
C GLU A 208 -21.24 -25.03 -16.90
N GLU A 209 -20.98 -23.83 -17.42
CA GLU A 209 -19.72 -23.16 -17.41
C GLU A 209 -19.24 -22.95 -15.96
N GLY A 210 -17.98 -23.21 -15.68
CA GLY A 210 -17.39 -23.14 -14.35
C GLY A 210 -17.77 -24.28 -13.39
N ASP A 211 -18.62 -25.24 -13.81
CA ASP A 211 -19.00 -26.37 -12.96
C ASP A 211 -17.81 -27.25 -12.56
N LEU A 212 -17.77 -27.69 -11.29
CA LEU A 212 -16.74 -28.57 -10.73
C LEU A 212 -17.23 -30.04 -10.59
N PRO A 213 -16.34 -31.03 -10.52
CA PRO A 213 -14.88 -30.95 -10.69
C PRO A 213 -14.45 -30.81 -12.15
N GLN A 214 -13.26 -30.26 -12.36
CA GLN A 214 -12.59 -30.13 -13.66
C GLN A 214 -11.27 -30.93 -13.64
N PRO A 215 -11.30 -32.22 -13.99
CA PRO A 215 -10.08 -33.04 -14.01
C PRO A 215 -9.11 -32.60 -15.12
N PRO A 216 -7.79 -32.80 -14.91
CA PRO A 216 -7.18 -33.60 -13.86
C PRO A 216 -6.96 -32.84 -12.56
N THR A 217 -7.24 -33.46 -11.41
CA THR A 217 -6.93 -32.91 -10.10
C THR A 217 -5.45 -32.73 -9.89
N GLY A 218 -5.06 -31.72 -9.11
CA GLY A 218 -3.68 -31.45 -8.73
C GLY A 218 -3.06 -32.52 -7.82
N PHE A 219 -1.75 -32.37 -7.59
CA PHE A 219 -0.94 -33.31 -6.82
C PHE A 219 0.39 -32.64 -6.39
N VAL A 220 1.26 -33.35 -5.66
CA VAL A 220 2.61 -32.86 -5.36
C VAL A 220 3.67 -33.71 -6.06
N GLN A 221 4.68 -33.06 -6.64
CA GLN A 221 5.89 -33.72 -7.12
C GLN A 221 7.02 -33.57 -6.12
N LEU A 222 7.63 -34.71 -5.72
CA LEU A 222 8.84 -34.73 -4.90
C LEU A 222 10.04 -35.06 -5.80
N VAL A 223 10.99 -34.13 -5.89
CA VAL A 223 12.20 -34.29 -6.71
C VAL A 223 13.38 -34.62 -5.81
N ASN A 224 14.03 -35.78 -6.04
CA ASN A 224 15.25 -36.16 -5.32
C ASN A 224 16.45 -35.42 -5.92
N LEU A 225 17.15 -34.62 -5.14
CA LEU A 225 18.27 -33.76 -5.56
C LEU A 225 19.66 -34.45 -5.33
N ALA A 226 19.69 -35.73 -5.11
CA ALA A 226 20.97 -36.46 -4.89
C ALA A 226 21.78 -36.63 -6.18
N GLY A 227 23.07 -36.28 -6.14
CA GLY A 227 23.99 -36.44 -7.26
C GLY A 227 23.92 -35.33 -8.30
N ALA A 228 24.36 -35.62 -9.53
CA ALA A 228 24.29 -34.63 -10.61
C ALA A 228 22.85 -34.39 -11.07
N PRO A 229 22.49 -33.18 -11.53
CA PRO A 229 21.12 -32.85 -11.95
C PRO A 229 20.51 -33.84 -12.96
N THR A 230 21.29 -34.36 -13.86
CA THR A 230 20.84 -35.38 -14.84
C THR A 230 20.42 -36.73 -14.23
N ALA A 231 20.71 -36.95 -12.95
CA ALA A 231 20.28 -38.15 -12.20
C ALA A 231 19.02 -37.88 -11.34
N TRP A 232 18.59 -36.65 -11.21
CA TRP A 232 17.42 -36.26 -10.41
C TRP A 232 16.14 -36.84 -11.01
N LYS A 233 15.23 -37.26 -10.16
CA LYS A 233 13.97 -37.86 -10.55
C LYS A 233 12.85 -37.35 -9.68
N SER A 234 11.71 -37.11 -10.31
CA SER A 234 10.47 -36.80 -9.62
C SER A 234 9.68 -38.03 -9.20
N ARG A 235 8.85 -37.87 -8.19
CA ARG A 235 7.89 -38.86 -7.73
C ARG A 235 6.57 -38.14 -7.41
N LYS A 236 5.49 -38.58 -8.05
CA LYS A 236 4.13 -38.08 -7.81
C LYS A 236 3.63 -38.52 -6.44
N VAL A 237 2.95 -37.62 -5.75
CA VAL A 237 2.16 -37.87 -4.53
C VAL A 237 0.72 -37.43 -4.79
N ASP A 238 -0.17 -38.38 -4.93
CA ASP A 238 -1.59 -38.14 -5.09
C ASP A 238 -2.27 -38.00 -3.70
N PHE A 239 -3.34 -37.24 -3.65
CA PHE A 239 -4.19 -37.10 -2.48
C PHE A 239 -5.31 -38.14 -2.51
N ASP A 240 -5.70 -38.63 -1.32
CA ASP A 240 -6.85 -39.53 -1.17
C ASP A 240 -8.15 -38.73 -1.08
N VAL A 241 -9.00 -38.89 -2.11
CA VAL A 241 -10.29 -38.19 -2.23
C VAL A 241 -11.22 -38.46 -1.02
N ASP A 242 -11.19 -39.70 -0.49
CA ASP A 242 -12.02 -40.02 0.66
C ASP A 242 -11.50 -39.39 1.95
N ALA A 243 -10.17 -39.28 2.10
CA ALA A 243 -9.55 -38.53 3.20
C ALA A 243 -9.87 -37.03 3.12
N ALA A 244 -9.77 -36.42 1.93
CA ALA A 244 -10.14 -35.02 1.71
C ALA A 244 -11.62 -34.75 2.03
N ARG A 245 -12.50 -35.66 1.59
CA ARG A 245 -13.95 -35.59 1.93
C ARG A 245 -14.22 -35.72 3.43
N GLN A 246 -13.50 -36.62 4.12
CA GLN A 246 -13.65 -36.80 5.59
C GLN A 246 -13.10 -35.60 6.35
N ALA A 247 -12.10 -34.92 5.81
CA ALA A 247 -11.56 -33.68 6.37
C ALA A 247 -12.49 -32.47 6.15
N GLY A 248 -13.51 -32.60 5.30
CA GLY A 248 -14.48 -31.54 5.01
C GLY A 248 -14.00 -30.48 4.01
N LEU A 249 -13.06 -30.85 3.14
CA LEU A 249 -12.57 -29.97 2.09
C LEU A 249 -13.65 -29.72 1.02
N ASP A 250 -13.64 -28.55 0.43
CA ASP A 250 -14.46 -28.23 -0.72
C ASP A 250 -14.01 -29.04 -1.93
N THR A 251 -14.94 -29.46 -2.78
CA THR A 251 -14.67 -30.21 -4.01
C THR A 251 -13.55 -31.27 -3.90
N PRO A 252 -13.65 -32.25 -2.99
CA PRO A 252 -12.55 -33.15 -2.67
C PRO A 252 -12.08 -34.08 -3.83
N GLY A 253 -12.76 -34.06 -4.97
CA GLY A 253 -12.37 -34.77 -6.18
C GLY A 253 -11.55 -33.91 -7.15
N ASP A 254 -11.26 -32.67 -6.78
CA ASP A 254 -10.58 -31.69 -7.59
C ASP A 254 -9.78 -30.78 -6.68
N LEU A 255 -8.63 -31.26 -6.25
CA LEU A 255 -7.76 -30.56 -5.31
C LEU A 255 -6.72 -29.74 -6.08
N GLU A 256 -6.50 -28.51 -5.65
CA GLU A 256 -5.55 -27.55 -6.22
C GLU A 256 -4.49 -27.20 -5.17
N PRO A 257 -3.33 -27.92 -5.19
CA PRO A 257 -2.18 -27.56 -4.38
C PRO A 257 -1.51 -26.31 -4.93
N GLU A 258 -1.37 -25.28 -4.11
CA GLU A 258 -0.72 -24.03 -4.50
C GLU A 258 0.64 -23.86 -3.85
N TYR A 259 0.69 -23.63 -2.58
CA TYR A 259 1.94 -23.32 -1.91
C TYR A 259 2.50 -24.52 -1.13
N VAL A 260 3.83 -24.64 -1.11
CA VAL A 260 4.54 -25.69 -0.36
C VAL A 260 5.60 -25.11 0.56
N SER A 261 5.68 -25.67 1.78
CA SER A 261 6.72 -25.34 2.75
C SER A 261 7.27 -26.59 3.41
N ILE A 262 8.58 -26.63 3.73
CA ILE A 262 9.24 -27.82 4.28
C ILE A 262 9.89 -27.49 5.62
N ASN A 263 9.52 -28.23 6.68
CA ASN A 263 10.10 -28.06 8.02
C ASN A 263 11.45 -28.82 8.19
N SER A 264 12.06 -28.65 9.36
CA SER A 264 13.37 -29.27 9.66
C SER A 264 13.34 -30.81 9.71
N ARG A 265 12.14 -31.40 9.91
CA ARG A 265 11.93 -32.87 9.92
C ARG A 265 11.75 -33.41 8.49
N GLY A 266 11.65 -32.56 7.48
CA GLY A 266 11.38 -32.92 6.09
C GLY A 266 9.90 -33.21 5.83
N GLN A 267 8.99 -32.68 6.64
CA GLN A 267 7.55 -32.67 6.36
C GLN A 267 7.22 -31.51 5.45
N VAL A 268 6.43 -31.78 4.42
CA VAL A 268 5.92 -30.79 3.48
C VAL A 268 4.51 -30.40 3.88
N ALA A 269 4.28 -29.14 4.18
CA ALA A 269 2.94 -28.56 4.25
C ALA A 269 2.53 -28.06 2.88
N VAL A 270 1.27 -28.20 2.54
CA VAL A 270 0.69 -27.85 1.25
C VAL A 270 -0.62 -27.13 1.50
N SER A 271 -0.81 -25.92 0.97
CA SER A 271 -2.11 -25.27 0.88
C SER A 271 -2.91 -25.87 -0.28
N LEU A 272 -4.22 -25.94 -0.08
CA LEU A 272 -5.22 -26.36 -1.06
C LEU A 272 -6.28 -25.27 -1.04
N GLN A 273 -5.99 -24.17 -1.75
CA GLN A 273 -6.64 -22.86 -1.54
C GLN A 273 -8.14 -22.93 -1.77
N GLU A 274 -8.61 -23.21 -2.96
CA GLU A 274 -10.03 -23.26 -3.29
C GLU A 274 -10.77 -24.44 -2.64
N ASN A 275 -9.98 -25.41 -2.16
CA ASN A 275 -10.56 -26.50 -1.36
C ASN A 275 -10.67 -26.15 0.13
N ASN A 276 -10.19 -24.95 0.54
CA ASN A 276 -10.11 -24.50 1.92
C ASN A 276 -9.45 -25.54 2.83
N GLY A 277 -8.27 -26.04 2.43
CA GLY A 277 -7.63 -27.17 3.07
C GLY A 277 -6.11 -27.05 3.21
N ILE A 278 -5.55 -27.90 4.06
CA ILE A 278 -4.12 -28.05 4.29
C ILE A 278 -3.77 -29.54 4.31
N ALA A 279 -2.67 -29.91 3.61
CA ALA A 279 -2.12 -31.26 3.66
C ALA A 279 -0.70 -31.29 4.23
N ILE A 280 -0.35 -32.36 4.94
CA ILE A 280 1.03 -32.61 5.43
C ILE A 280 1.51 -33.95 4.87
N ILE A 281 2.67 -33.90 4.20
CA ILE A 281 3.30 -35.03 3.49
C ILE A 281 4.67 -35.31 4.13
N ASP A 282 5.01 -36.58 4.30
CA ASP A 282 6.39 -36.99 4.58
C ASP A 282 7.22 -36.90 3.29
N GLY A 283 8.12 -35.93 3.19
CA GLY A 283 8.89 -35.65 1.98
C GLY A 283 9.82 -36.81 1.57
N LYS A 284 10.25 -37.67 2.50
CA LYS A 284 11.13 -38.82 2.20
C LYS A 284 10.34 -40.00 1.63
N THR A 285 9.19 -40.30 2.24
CA THR A 285 8.37 -41.45 1.83
C THR A 285 7.30 -41.11 0.81
N GLY A 286 6.85 -39.84 0.75
CA GLY A 286 5.72 -39.39 -0.01
C GLY A 286 4.37 -39.81 0.60
N ALA A 287 4.35 -40.20 1.86
CA ALA A 287 3.11 -40.56 2.50
C ALA A 287 2.38 -39.27 2.93
N VAL A 288 1.14 -39.11 2.52
CA VAL A 288 0.24 -38.07 3.06
C VAL A 288 -0.07 -38.46 4.51
N GLN A 289 0.43 -37.66 5.44
CA GLN A 289 0.30 -37.90 6.88
C GLN A 289 -1.00 -37.36 7.43
N LYS A 290 -1.48 -36.24 6.87
CA LYS A 290 -2.68 -35.55 7.34
C LYS A 290 -3.29 -34.69 6.22
N ILE A 291 -4.61 -34.57 6.23
CA ILE A 291 -5.37 -33.56 5.49
C ILE A 291 -6.40 -32.99 6.49
N PHE A 292 -6.58 -31.69 6.52
CA PHE A 292 -7.57 -31.03 7.37
C PHE A 292 -8.05 -29.71 6.74
N SER A 293 -9.30 -29.32 7.06
CA SER A 293 -9.87 -28.07 6.60
C SER A 293 -9.24 -26.88 7.31
N ALA A 294 -8.99 -25.80 6.60
CA ALA A 294 -8.62 -24.51 7.16
C ALA A 294 -9.76 -23.86 7.96
N GLY A 295 -10.99 -24.35 7.77
CA GLY A 295 -12.18 -23.88 8.47
C GLY A 295 -12.62 -22.48 8.04
N THR A 296 -13.50 -21.88 8.84
CA THR A 296 -14.06 -20.55 8.58
C THR A 296 -13.68 -19.57 9.68
N ALA A 297 -13.77 -18.27 9.40
CA ALA A 297 -13.73 -17.21 10.41
C ALA A 297 -14.86 -16.21 10.18
N SER A 298 -15.29 -15.55 11.25
CA SER A 298 -16.15 -14.37 11.20
C SER A 298 -15.31 -13.15 11.56
N VAL A 299 -15.27 -12.15 10.70
CA VAL A 299 -14.50 -10.92 10.91
C VAL A 299 -15.44 -9.74 10.97
N SER A 300 -15.21 -8.82 11.89
CA SER A 300 -15.98 -7.58 12.08
C SER A 300 -15.04 -6.40 12.29
N GLY A 301 -15.54 -5.20 12.10
CA GLY A 301 -14.72 -3.98 12.16
C GLY A 301 -13.83 -3.88 10.92
N ILE A 302 -14.41 -4.16 9.76
CA ILE A 302 -13.81 -4.10 8.42
C ILE A 302 -14.70 -3.29 7.50
N ASP A 303 -14.14 -2.80 6.40
CA ASP A 303 -14.91 -2.19 5.32
C ASP A 303 -15.40 -3.28 4.36
N THR A 304 -16.69 -3.20 3.98
CA THR A 304 -17.33 -4.21 3.13
C THR A 304 -18.13 -3.60 1.98
N ALA A 305 -17.86 -2.33 1.67
CA ALA A 305 -18.57 -1.64 0.60
C ALA A 305 -17.59 -0.78 -0.21
N GLU A 306 -17.60 -0.92 -1.51
CA GLU A 306 -16.94 -0.02 -2.44
C GLU A 306 -17.84 1.21 -2.67
N ASP A 307 -17.85 2.16 -1.71
CA ASP A 307 -18.72 3.34 -1.76
C ASP A 307 -17.97 4.68 -1.59
N GLY A 308 -16.66 4.64 -1.72
CA GLY A 308 -15.76 5.80 -1.59
C GLY A 308 -15.57 6.25 -0.14
N LYS A 309 -15.83 5.39 0.85
CA LYS A 309 -15.67 5.71 2.28
C LYS A 309 -14.92 4.62 3.01
N ILE A 310 -13.97 4.99 3.80
CA ILE A 310 -13.32 4.06 4.71
C ILE A 310 -14.22 3.88 5.95
N ASP A 311 -15.10 2.87 5.92
CA ASP A 311 -16.07 2.57 6.97
C ASP A 311 -15.89 1.16 7.55
N GLN A 312 -15.16 1.04 8.65
CA GLN A 312 -14.90 -0.21 9.33
C GLN A 312 -16.06 -0.72 10.20
N SER A 313 -17.30 -0.42 9.82
CA SER A 313 -18.49 -0.91 10.54
C SER A 313 -19.01 -2.26 10.05
N GLY A 314 -18.47 -2.77 8.94
CA GLY A 314 -18.89 -3.99 8.29
C GLY A 314 -18.40 -5.27 8.95
N SER A 315 -18.87 -6.40 8.43
CA SER A 315 -18.49 -7.75 8.89
C SER A 315 -18.75 -8.81 7.83
N ILE A 316 -17.94 -9.85 7.82
CA ILE A 316 -18.12 -11.08 7.05
C ILE A 316 -18.39 -12.24 8.01
N PRO A 317 -19.48 -13.03 7.82
CA PRO A 317 -19.82 -14.15 8.68
C PRO A 317 -19.26 -15.46 8.14
N GLU A 318 -18.71 -16.33 9.03
CA GLU A 318 -18.33 -17.73 8.73
C GLU A 318 -17.75 -17.97 7.32
N THR A 319 -16.83 -17.09 6.91
CA THR A 319 -16.18 -17.11 5.60
C THR A 319 -15.05 -18.15 5.59
N PRO A 320 -14.91 -19.00 4.56
CA PRO A 320 -13.75 -19.86 4.40
C PRO A 320 -12.44 -19.08 4.40
N ARG A 321 -11.36 -19.67 4.95
CA ARG A 321 -10.05 -19.01 4.97
C ARG A 321 -9.41 -19.00 3.59
N GLU A 322 -9.50 -20.11 2.87
CA GLU A 322 -8.88 -20.34 1.57
C GLU A 322 -7.41 -19.86 1.57
N PRO A 323 -6.53 -20.61 2.26
CA PRO A 323 -5.15 -20.19 2.45
C PRO A 323 -4.33 -20.35 1.18
N ASP A 324 -3.65 -19.29 0.75
CA ASP A 324 -2.63 -19.35 -0.27
C ASP A 324 -1.26 -19.71 0.32
N ALA A 325 -0.40 -18.73 0.63
CA ALA A 325 0.92 -19.03 1.16
C ALA A 325 0.88 -19.72 2.53
N ILE A 326 1.76 -20.70 2.72
CA ILE A 326 1.89 -21.48 3.94
C ILE A 326 3.34 -21.56 4.42
N GLY A 327 3.57 -21.44 5.74
CA GLY A 327 4.90 -21.50 6.33
C GLY A 327 4.93 -22.23 7.68
N TRP A 328 6.03 -22.93 7.98
CA TRP A 328 6.22 -23.61 9.26
C TRP A 328 6.75 -22.68 10.34
N ILE A 329 6.05 -22.56 11.46
CA ILE A 329 6.58 -21.97 12.70
C ILE A 329 7.18 -23.11 13.53
N GLY A 330 8.50 -23.21 13.51
CA GLY A 330 9.20 -24.39 14.03
C GLY A 330 8.83 -25.67 13.28
N ASP A 331 8.49 -26.73 14.02
CA ASP A 331 8.11 -28.01 13.41
C ASP A 331 6.67 -28.45 13.78
N ASP A 332 5.96 -27.65 14.56
CA ASP A 332 4.71 -28.08 15.19
C ASP A 332 3.52 -27.13 14.89
N HIS A 333 3.77 -25.95 14.28
CA HIS A 333 2.71 -25.01 13.87
C HIS A 333 2.88 -24.59 12.42
N LEU A 334 1.78 -24.18 11.81
CA LEU A 334 1.71 -23.64 10.45
C LEU A 334 1.10 -22.24 10.50
N ALA A 335 1.66 -21.32 9.73
CA ALA A 335 1.04 -20.04 9.43
C ALA A 335 0.52 -20.05 8.00
N THR A 336 -0.62 -19.41 7.74
CA THR A 336 -1.20 -19.23 6.42
C THR A 336 -1.59 -17.79 6.18
N ALA A 337 -1.35 -17.26 5.01
CA ALA A 337 -2.00 -16.06 4.49
C ALA A 337 -3.36 -16.50 3.91
N ASN A 338 -4.44 -15.78 4.23
CA ASN A 338 -5.79 -16.19 3.89
C ASN A 338 -6.35 -15.23 2.82
N GLU A 339 -5.83 -15.30 1.63
CA GLU A 339 -6.23 -14.47 0.51
C GLU A 339 -7.68 -14.72 0.12
N GLY A 340 -7.99 -15.99 -0.14
CA GLY A 340 -9.27 -16.43 -0.69
C GLY A 340 -9.36 -16.25 -2.19
N ASP A 341 -9.94 -17.21 -2.86
CA ASP A 341 -10.16 -17.14 -4.29
C ASP A 341 -11.58 -17.57 -4.69
N TRP A 342 -11.99 -18.74 -4.26
CA TRP A 342 -13.25 -19.37 -4.71
C TRP A 342 -14.50 -18.88 -3.97
N LYS A 343 -14.52 -18.94 -2.63
CA LYS A 343 -15.68 -18.60 -1.78
C LYS A 343 -15.31 -17.81 -0.54
N GLY A 344 -14.05 -17.66 -0.30
CA GLY A 344 -13.51 -17.20 0.96
C GLY A 344 -12.63 -15.98 0.86
N GLY A 345 -11.70 -15.96 1.79
CA GLY A 345 -10.82 -14.83 2.05
C GLY A 345 -11.21 -14.13 3.33
N THR A 346 -10.48 -14.43 4.42
CA THR A 346 -10.79 -13.85 5.73
C THR A 346 -10.01 -12.58 6.01
N ARG A 347 -9.35 -12.00 5.01
CA ARG A 347 -8.62 -10.72 5.05
C ARG A 347 -7.48 -10.67 6.06
N GLY A 348 -7.02 -11.83 6.52
CA GLY A 348 -6.02 -11.96 7.59
C GLY A 348 -5.11 -13.15 7.39
N TRP A 349 -4.47 -13.55 8.47
CA TRP A 349 -3.61 -14.72 8.49
C TRP A 349 -3.88 -15.55 9.74
N THR A 350 -3.56 -16.86 9.70
CA THR A 350 -3.94 -17.80 10.72
C THR A 350 -2.75 -18.67 11.13
N VAL A 351 -2.69 -19.06 12.42
CA VAL A 351 -1.76 -20.07 12.94
C VAL A 351 -2.54 -21.32 13.31
N PHE A 352 -2.07 -22.47 12.81
CA PHE A 352 -2.62 -23.79 13.10
C PHE A 352 -1.64 -24.64 13.91
N ASP A 353 -2.13 -25.48 14.82
CA ASP A 353 -1.38 -26.61 15.36
C ASP A 353 -1.33 -27.72 14.30
N ALA A 354 -0.15 -28.02 13.77
CA ALA A 354 0.04 -29.00 12.70
C ALA A 354 -0.34 -30.43 13.13
N THR A 355 -0.29 -30.75 14.44
CA THR A 355 -0.64 -32.08 14.98
C THR A 355 -2.15 -32.27 15.05
N THR A 356 -2.88 -31.28 15.53
CA THR A 356 -4.34 -31.37 15.68
C THR A 356 -5.09 -30.88 14.45
N GLY A 357 -4.57 -29.86 13.74
CA GLY A 357 -5.23 -29.11 12.68
C GLY A 357 -6.16 -28.01 13.22
N GLU A 358 -6.11 -27.77 14.52
CA GLU A 358 -6.92 -26.72 15.14
C GLU A 358 -6.27 -25.35 15.00
N VAL A 359 -7.08 -24.30 14.91
CA VAL A 359 -6.61 -22.91 14.91
C VAL A 359 -6.04 -22.59 16.28
N ALA A 360 -4.77 -22.23 16.32
CA ALA A 360 -4.08 -21.75 17.51
C ALA A 360 -4.26 -20.24 17.71
N TRP A 361 -4.30 -19.48 16.60
CA TRP A 361 -4.52 -18.03 16.60
C TRP A 361 -5.03 -17.56 15.21
N ASP A 362 -5.76 -16.46 15.21
CA ASP A 362 -6.32 -15.84 14.00
C ASP A 362 -6.18 -14.32 14.09
N ALA A 363 -5.80 -13.67 12.98
CA ALA A 363 -5.55 -12.24 12.93
C ALA A 363 -6.82 -11.38 13.03
N GLY A 364 -7.98 -11.94 12.69
CA GLY A 364 -9.22 -11.17 12.59
C GLY A 364 -9.06 -9.98 11.62
N ASN A 365 -9.43 -8.78 12.06
CA ASN A 365 -9.37 -7.57 11.25
C ASN A 365 -8.02 -6.81 11.32
N THR A 366 -6.98 -7.38 11.94
CA THR A 366 -5.76 -6.60 12.25
C THR A 366 -5.00 -6.14 11.01
N VAL A 367 -5.02 -6.89 9.92
CA VAL A 367 -4.34 -6.53 8.67
C VAL A 367 -5.01 -5.30 8.04
N GLU A 368 -6.34 -5.30 7.95
CA GLU A 368 -7.10 -4.17 7.43
C GLU A 368 -6.98 -2.93 8.33
N GLN A 369 -6.98 -3.10 9.66
CA GLN A 369 -6.73 -1.98 10.57
C GLN A 369 -5.32 -1.40 10.42
N LEU A 370 -4.30 -2.21 10.11
CA LEU A 370 -2.97 -1.71 9.79
C LEU A 370 -2.99 -0.89 8.49
N ALA A 371 -3.67 -1.39 7.46
CA ALA A 371 -3.85 -0.68 6.20
C ALA A 371 -4.50 0.69 6.41
N VAL A 372 -5.66 0.75 7.06
CA VAL A 372 -6.37 2.02 7.36
C VAL A 372 -5.50 2.97 8.18
N ARG A 373 -4.81 2.44 9.20
CA ARG A 373 -4.00 3.24 10.12
C ARG A 373 -2.80 3.90 9.45
N THR A 374 -2.29 3.31 8.37
CA THR A 374 -1.12 3.78 7.63
C THR A 374 -1.45 4.42 6.28
N GLY A 375 -2.75 4.63 5.98
CA GLY A 375 -3.21 5.23 4.72
C GLY A 375 -3.04 4.33 3.51
N LEU A 376 -3.09 3.01 3.73
CA LEU A 376 -2.93 1.98 2.72
C LEU A 376 -4.21 1.12 2.58
N HIS A 377 -5.38 1.68 2.90
CA HIS A 377 -6.66 1.03 2.63
C HIS A 377 -6.97 1.11 1.14
N ILE A 378 -7.39 -0.01 0.58
CA ILE A 378 -7.79 -0.13 -0.83
C ILE A 378 -9.31 -0.22 -0.93
N GLU A 379 -9.94 0.87 -1.37
CA GLU A 379 -11.39 1.00 -1.43
C GLU A 379 -12.01 0.12 -2.52
N SER A 380 -11.35 0.00 -3.67
CA SER A 380 -11.82 -0.82 -4.79
C SER A 380 -11.89 -2.32 -4.50
N ARG A 381 -11.34 -2.76 -3.35
CA ARG A 381 -11.40 -4.16 -2.88
C ARG A 381 -12.25 -4.34 -1.63
N ALA A 382 -12.84 -3.25 -1.10
CA ALA A 382 -13.59 -3.29 0.16
C ALA A 382 -14.79 -4.25 0.13
N GLU A 383 -15.57 -4.29 -0.96
CA GLU A 383 -16.71 -5.21 -1.09
C GLU A 383 -16.30 -6.67 -1.39
N SER A 384 -15.02 -6.93 -1.72
CA SER A 384 -14.53 -8.26 -2.03
C SER A 384 -13.60 -8.80 -0.93
N LYS A 385 -12.30 -8.89 -1.20
CA LYS A 385 -11.32 -9.54 -0.30
C LYS A 385 -10.49 -8.55 0.53
N GLY A 386 -10.67 -7.22 0.35
CA GLY A 386 -9.99 -6.16 1.12
C GLY A 386 -8.48 -6.14 0.91
N PRO A 387 -7.66 -6.24 1.99
CA PRO A 387 -6.20 -6.09 1.90
C PRO A 387 -5.48 -7.28 1.26
N GLU A 388 -6.14 -8.40 1.05
CA GLU A 388 -5.62 -9.63 0.43
C GLU A 388 -4.22 -10.02 0.94
N PRO A 389 -4.12 -10.66 2.11
CA PRO A 389 -2.87 -11.28 2.53
C PRO A 389 -2.58 -12.51 1.67
N GLU A 390 -1.54 -12.45 0.87
CA GLU A 390 -1.15 -13.50 -0.08
C GLU A 390 0.22 -14.08 0.27
N GLY A 391 1.29 -13.29 0.16
CA GLY A 391 2.65 -13.75 0.44
C GLY A 391 2.94 -13.95 1.93
N LEU A 392 3.66 -15.04 2.26
CA LEU A 392 4.07 -15.34 3.62
C LEU A 392 5.45 -15.97 3.69
N ALA A 393 6.28 -15.50 4.62
CA ALA A 393 7.52 -16.18 4.96
C ALA A 393 7.72 -16.28 6.48
N ILE A 394 8.23 -17.40 6.93
CA ILE A 394 8.68 -17.60 8.33
C ILE A 394 10.20 -17.63 8.35
N THR A 395 10.78 -16.86 9.25
CA THR A 395 12.24 -16.75 9.40
C THR A 395 12.63 -16.61 10.87
N GLU A 396 13.91 -16.63 11.15
CA GLU A 396 14.46 -16.34 12.47
C GLU A 396 15.29 -15.05 12.42
N ILE A 397 14.96 -14.09 13.27
CA ILE A 397 15.67 -12.82 13.39
C ILE A 397 16.15 -12.68 14.83
N ASP A 398 17.45 -12.57 15.03
CA ASP A 398 18.07 -12.49 16.37
C ASP A 398 17.58 -13.60 17.33
N GLY A 399 17.41 -14.82 16.80
CA GLY A 399 16.94 -15.98 17.57
C GLY A 399 15.44 -15.95 17.89
N ARG A 400 14.66 -15.07 17.24
CA ARG A 400 13.20 -14.96 17.39
C ARG A 400 12.50 -15.43 16.13
N PRO A 401 11.62 -16.42 16.21
CA PRO A 401 10.76 -16.78 15.10
C PRO A 401 9.90 -15.58 14.69
N THR A 402 9.90 -15.28 13.43
CA THR A 402 9.24 -14.09 12.85
C THR A 402 8.41 -14.50 11.65
N ALA A 403 7.16 -14.04 11.60
CA ALA A 403 6.30 -14.14 10.43
C ALA A 403 6.29 -12.81 9.69
N LEU A 404 6.39 -12.91 8.37
CA LEU A 404 6.35 -11.81 7.41
C LEU A 404 5.14 -12.05 6.53
N ILE A 405 4.14 -11.18 6.59
CA ILE A 405 2.87 -11.32 5.89
C ILE A 405 2.76 -10.19 4.87
N ALA A 406 2.77 -10.49 3.60
CA ALA A 406 2.51 -9.52 2.54
C ALA A 406 1.01 -9.33 2.36
N SER A 407 0.60 -8.08 2.27
CA SER A 407 -0.75 -7.66 1.90
C SER A 407 -0.66 -7.11 0.48
N GLU A 408 -1.08 -7.89 -0.47
CA GLU A 408 -0.94 -7.63 -1.89
C GLU A 408 -1.61 -6.30 -2.27
N ARG A 409 -2.89 -6.14 -1.95
CA ARG A 409 -3.66 -4.96 -2.36
C ARG A 409 -3.38 -3.73 -1.50
N SER A 410 -2.91 -3.90 -0.26
CA SER A 410 -2.55 -2.76 0.60
C SER A 410 -1.06 -2.42 0.62
N ASN A 411 -0.25 -3.02 -0.24
CA ASN A 411 1.12 -2.61 -0.57
C ASN A 411 2.07 -2.56 0.64
N PHE A 412 2.02 -3.58 1.51
CA PHE A 412 2.93 -3.67 2.66
C PHE A 412 3.27 -5.10 3.08
N VAL A 413 4.34 -5.24 3.87
CA VAL A 413 4.63 -6.47 4.62
C VAL A 413 4.52 -6.18 6.11
N ALA A 414 3.64 -6.93 6.81
CA ALA A 414 3.52 -6.90 8.26
C ALA A 414 4.49 -7.89 8.91
N VAL A 415 5.23 -7.44 9.93
CA VAL A 415 6.24 -8.22 10.65
C VAL A 415 5.69 -8.59 12.03
N TYR A 416 5.64 -9.88 12.35
CA TYR A 416 5.16 -10.40 13.63
C TYR A 416 6.22 -11.26 14.32
N ASP A 417 6.39 -11.06 15.62
CA ASP A 417 7.09 -11.99 16.50
C ASP A 417 6.14 -13.15 16.82
N VAL A 418 6.50 -14.35 16.40
CA VAL A 418 5.73 -15.59 16.60
C VAL A 418 6.42 -16.56 17.57
N SER A 419 7.21 -16.03 18.52
CA SER A 419 7.83 -16.82 19.58
C SER A 419 6.79 -17.56 20.43
N ASP A 420 5.59 -17.02 20.55
CA ASP A 420 4.39 -17.70 21.03
C ASP A 420 3.39 -17.82 19.85
N PRO A 421 3.29 -18.99 19.22
CA PRO A 421 2.39 -19.20 18.08
C PRO A 421 0.90 -18.98 18.41
N ALA A 422 0.51 -19.07 19.70
CA ALA A 422 -0.86 -18.79 20.14
C ALA A 422 -1.11 -17.29 20.44
N ALA A 423 -0.08 -16.45 20.36
CA ALA A 423 -0.18 -15.01 20.63
C ALA A 423 0.86 -14.21 19.83
N PRO A 424 0.83 -14.24 18.47
CA PRO A 424 1.68 -13.44 17.62
C PRO A 424 1.61 -11.95 17.97
N ARG A 425 2.76 -11.26 17.91
CA ARG A 425 2.84 -9.84 18.26
C ARG A 425 3.32 -9.04 17.06
N PHE A 426 2.50 -8.10 16.64
CA PHE A 426 2.90 -7.12 15.64
C PHE A 426 4.16 -6.36 16.07
N ARG A 427 5.10 -6.17 15.15
CA ARG A 427 6.36 -5.45 15.38
C ARG A 427 6.52 -4.25 14.47
N GLN A 428 6.34 -4.41 13.16
CA GLN A 428 6.62 -3.39 12.17
C GLN A 428 5.76 -3.61 10.91
N ILE A 429 5.51 -2.54 10.17
CA ILE A 429 4.99 -2.57 8.82
C ILE A 429 6.06 -2.02 7.87
N LEU A 430 6.22 -2.66 6.71
CA LEU A 430 7.19 -2.29 5.67
C LEU A 430 6.42 -1.90 4.40
N PRO A 431 6.57 -0.68 3.90
CA PRO A 431 5.88 -0.27 2.67
C PRO A 431 6.55 -0.91 1.46
N THR A 432 5.79 -1.31 0.48
CA THR A 432 6.25 -1.88 -0.79
C THR A 432 5.75 -1.05 -1.96
N THR A 433 6.20 -1.35 -3.17
CA THR A 433 5.44 -1.01 -4.37
C THR A 433 4.22 -1.93 -4.48
N PRO A 434 3.21 -1.60 -5.33
CA PRO A 434 1.98 -2.36 -5.44
C PRO A 434 2.19 -3.85 -5.79
N GLY A 435 1.34 -4.70 -5.22
CA GLY A 435 1.34 -6.15 -5.46
C GLY A 435 2.53 -6.87 -4.81
N PRO A 436 2.83 -6.73 -3.50
CA PRO A 436 3.87 -7.53 -2.86
C PRO A 436 3.40 -8.98 -2.65
N GLU A 437 4.04 -9.91 -3.33
CA GLU A 437 3.79 -11.35 -3.27
C GLU A 437 5.01 -12.10 -2.72
N GLY A 438 6.15 -12.02 -3.42
CA GLY A 438 7.36 -12.76 -3.06
C GLY A 438 8.07 -12.20 -1.83
N VAL A 439 8.04 -12.91 -0.72
CA VAL A 439 8.70 -12.53 0.55
C VAL A 439 9.91 -13.42 0.79
N LEU A 440 11.13 -12.91 0.58
CA LEU A 440 12.37 -13.67 0.64
C LEU A 440 13.30 -13.20 1.77
N PRO A 441 13.30 -13.83 2.95
CA PRO A 441 14.31 -13.60 3.96
C PRO A 441 15.70 -14.11 3.53
N ILE A 442 16.75 -13.36 3.88
CA ILE A 442 18.16 -13.76 3.72
C ILE A 442 18.83 -13.69 5.10
N PRO A 443 18.59 -14.67 5.99
CA PRO A 443 19.02 -14.60 7.40
C PRO A 443 20.53 -14.45 7.56
N SER A 444 21.32 -15.09 6.69
CA SER A 444 22.80 -15.01 6.71
C SER A 444 23.34 -13.59 6.57
N ARG A 445 22.51 -12.63 6.11
CA ARG A 445 22.85 -11.24 5.89
C ARG A 445 21.95 -10.27 6.65
N ASN A 446 20.99 -10.76 7.43
CA ASN A 446 19.93 -9.95 8.04
C ASN A 446 19.19 -9.07 7.02
N LEU A 447 18.92 -9.62 5.83
CA LEU A 447 18.17 -8.95 4.77
C LEU A 447 16.81 -9.60 4.58
N LEU A 448 15.90 -8.80 4.08
CA LEU A 448 14.62 -9.20 3.51
C LEU A 448 14.53 -8.60 2.11
N VAL A 449 14.11 -9.39 1.16
CA VAL A 449 13.77 -8.95 -0.19
C VAL A 449 12.28 -9.18 -0.41
N VAL A 450 11.60 -8.20 -0.97
CA VAL A 450 10.17 -8.29 -1.32
C VAL A 450 10.04 -8.00 -2.80
N SER A 451 9.44 -8.92 -3.52
CA SER A 451 9.07 -8.77 -4.91
C SER A 451 7.64 -8.27 -5.00
N SER A 452 7.40 -7.29 -5.86
CA SER A 452 6.09 -6.70 -6.11
C SER A 452 5.81 -6.73 -7.60
N GLU A 453 4.64 -7.23 -7.98
CA GLU A 453 4.32 -7.63 -9.34
C GLU A 453 3.59 -6.55 -10.15
N ALA A 454 2.82 -5.66 -9.53
CA ALA A 454 2.00 -4.71 -10.26
C ALA A 454 2.84 -3.78 -11.16
N ASP A 455 2.55 -3.77 -12.46
CA ASP A 455 3.24 -2.97 -13.47
C ASP A 455 2.24 -2.34 -14.45
N GLU A 456 1.94 -1.08 -14.26
CA GLU A 456 1.10 -0.26 -15.12
C GLU A 456 1.88 0.98 -15.56
N ALA A 457 2.76 0.80 -16.57
CA ALA A 457 3.72 1.82 -17.00
C ALA A 457 3.07 3.15 -17.41
N ASP A 458 1.87 3.13 -18.00
CA ASP A 458 1.14 4.32 -18.43
C ASP A 458 0.67 5.17 -17.23
N ASN A 459 0.44 4.53 -16.08
CA ASN A 459 0.10 5.15 -14.81
C ASN A 459 1.33 5.37 -13.91
N GLY A 460 2.51 4.97 -14.37
CA GLY A 460 3.75 5.11 -13.64
C GLY A 460 3.95 4.09 -12.51
N VAL A 461 3.04 3.13 -12.35
CA VAL A 461 3.20 1.99 -11.42
C VAL A 461 4.19 1.00 -12.00
N ARG A 462 5.21 0.61 -11.24
CA ARG A 462 6.27 -0.27 -11.74
C ARG A 462 6.61 -1.37 -10.75
N ALA A 463 6.58 -2.59 -11.26
CA ALA A 463 7.03 -3.77 -10.53
C ALA A 463 8.47 -3.61 -10.04
N SER A 464 8.76 -4.12 -8.85
CA SER A 464 10.06 -3.91 -8.23
C SER A 464 10.53 -5.05 -7.33
N VAL A 465 11.83 -5.01 -7.02
CA VAL A 465 12.46 -5.76 -5.94
C VAL A 465 12.90 -4.77 -4.86
N SER A 466 12.23 -4.81 -3.73
CA SER A 466 12.53 -3.97 -2.55
C SER A 466 13.47 -4.71 -1.59
N VAL A 467 14.49 -4.02 -1.07
CA VAL A 467 15.49 -4.59 -0.17
C VAL A 467 15.44 -3.89 1.19
N TYR A 468 15.30 -4.67 2.26
CA TYR A 468 15.29 -4.21 3.65
C TYR A 468 16.43 -4.88 4.42
N GLY A 469 17.08 -4.11 5.29
CA GLY A 469 18.12 -4.63 6.17
C GLY A 469 17.71 -4.49 7.64
N TYR A 470 17.87 -5.55 8.44
CA TYR A 470 17.52 -5.57 9.85
C TYR A 470 18.71 -5.18 10.73
N GLY A 471 18.48 -4.24 11.64
CA GLY A 471 19.43 -3.84 12.68
C GLY A 471 20.26 -2.59 12.37
N ASP A 472 21.06 -2.16 13.36
CA ASP A 472 21.80 -0.89 13.36
C ASP A 472 22.75 -0.72 12.16
N GLN A 473 23.31 -1.82 11.65
CA GLN A 473 24.25 -1.76 10.52
C GLN A 473 23.61 -1.22 9.23
N TYR A 474 22.28 -1.30 9.13
CA TYR A 474 21.52 -0.81 7.98
C TYR A 474 20.87 0.55 8.21
N ALA A 475 20.84 1.03 9.44
CA ALA A 475 20.17 2.28 9.81
C ALA A 475 20.74 3.53 9.10
N ALA A 476 22.05 3.55 8.86
CA ALA A 476 22.70 4.71 8.22
C ALA A 476 22.31 4.89 6.75
N ALA A 477 22.14 3.79 6.02
CA ALA A 477 21.70 3.77 4.62
C ALA A 477 20.16 3.61 4.50
N GLY A 478 19.47 3.43 5.61
CA GLY A 478 18.02 3.25 5.64
C GLY A 478 17.24 4.49 5.21
N GLY A 479 16.07 4.26 4.64
CA GLY A 479 15.17 5.31 4.17
C GLY A 479 14.80 6.32 5.25
N LYS A 480 14.62 7.56 4.84
CA LYS A 480 14.27 8.70 5.72
C LYS A 480 13.14 9.52 5.08
N PRO A 481 12.07 9.79 5.81
CA PRO A 481 11.76 9.26 7.16
C PRO A 481 11.61 7.73 7.15
N ALA A 482 11.65 7.12 8.35
CA ALA A 482 11.23 5.71 8.46
C ALA A 482 9.72 5.62 8.22
N PHE A 483 9.26 4.56 7.61
CA PHE A 483 7.84 4.27 7.49
C PHE A 483 7.31 3.56 8.76
N PRO A 484 6.05 3.84 9.18
CA PRO A 484 5.20 4.90 8.68
C PRO A 484 5.69 6.28 9.13
N SER A 485 5.53 7.31 8.30
CA SER A 485 5.88 8.70 8.63
C SER A 485 4.69 9.50 9.17
N ILE A 486 3.48 9.05 8.87
CA ILE A 486 2.21 9.54 9.38
C ILE A 486 1.28 8.34 9.62
N VAL A 487 0.46 8.41 10.66
CA VAL A 487 -0.53 7.37 11.02
C VAL A 487 -1.79 7.99 11.56
N SER A 488 -2.90 7.26 11.59
CA SER A 488 -4.09 7.70 12.32
C SER A 488 -4.18 7.13 13.73
N GLY A 489 -4.78 7.90 14.61
CA GLY A 489 -5.23 7.46 15.94
C GLY A 489 -6.63 6.86 15.89
N ASP A 490 -7.07 6.29 17.01
CA ASP A 490 -8.38 5.63 17.13
C ASP A 490 -9.45 6.59 17.64
N VAL A 491 -10.63 6.51 17.02
CA VAL A 491 -11.89 7.09 17.51
C VAL A 491 -12.86 5.91 17.70
N ASP A 492 -13.46 5.82 18.88
CA ASP A 492 -14.42 4.77 19.24
C ASP A 492 -13.88 3.31 19.03
N GLY A 493 -12.57 3.16 19.05
CA GLY A 493 -11.88 1.86 18.93
C GLY A 493 -11.53 1.43 17.52
N ALA A 494 -11.73 2.28 16.53
CA ALA A 494 -11.29 2.09 15.15
C ALA A 494 -10.36 3.23 14.70
N PRO A 495 -9.36 3.00 13.83
CA PRO A 495 -8.52 4.05 13.29
C PRO A 495 -9.33 5.02 12.43
N ILE A 496 -8.97 6.30 12.49
CA ILE A 496 -9.53 7.29 11.56
C ILE A 496 -9.10 6.88 10.14
N GLY A 497 -10.06 6.66 9.24
CA GLY A 497 -9.80 6.37 7.84
C GLY A 497 -9.20 7.58 7.12
N TRP A 498 -8.16 7.34 6.31
CA TRP A 498 -7.48 8.37 5.52
C TRP A 498 -6.66 7.76 4.39
N GLY A 499 -6.31 8.56 3.43
CA GLY A 499 -5.48 8.31 2.26
C GLY A 499 -5.57 9.53 1.36
N ALA A 500 -4.91 9.55 0.21
CA ALA A 500 -5.02 10.59 -0.81
C ALA A 500 -4.96 12.02 -0.23
N LEU A 501 -3.86 12.37 0.44
CA LEU A 501 -3.72 13.66 1.13
C LEU A 501 -3.32 14.78 0.17
N GLY A 502 -4.28 15.64 -0.21
CA GLY A 502 -4.11 16.68 -1.24
C GLY A 502 -3.56 18.03 -0.76
N ALA A 503 -3.40 18.29 0.56
CA ALA A 503 -3.00 19.60 1.03
C ALA A 503 -2.32 19.58 2.40
N LEU A 504 -1.65 20.67 2.78
CA LEU A 504 -1.22 20.94 4.17
C LEU A 504 -1.41 22.41 4.56
N SER A 505 -1.96 22.65 5.74
CA SER A 505 -2.08 23.98 6.32
C SER A 505 -1.65 24.01 7.77
N ALA A 506 -0.90 25.03 8.18
CA ALA A 506 -0.54 25.23 9.58
C ALA A 506 -1.69 25.83 10.39
N ASP A 507 -1.88 25.35 11.62
CA ASP A 507 -2.82 25.96 12.56
C ASP A 507 -2.22 27.27 13.09
N PRO A 508 -2.89 28.40 12.89
CA PRO A 508 -2.38 29.69 13.40
C PRO A 508 -2.40 29.82 14.93
N ALA A 509 -3.13 28.93 15.64
CA ALA A 509 -3.26 28.95 17.10
C ALA A 509 -2.42 27.87 17.81
N ASN A 510 -2.00 26.80 17.10
CA ASN A 510 -1.26 25.69 17.68
C ASN A 510 0.01 25.37 16.87
N GLU A 511 1.15 25.60 17.47
CA GLU A 511 2.46 25.50 16.81
C GLU A 511 2.79 24.07 16.28
N ASN A 512 2.19 23.02 16.84
CA ASN A 512 2.45 21.63 16.48
C ASN A 512 1.24 20.99 15.75
N ARG A 513 0.36 21.79 15.18
CA ARG A 513 -0.84 21.34 14.47
C ARG A 513 -0.78 21.69 13.00
N LEU A 514 -1.05 20.69 12.16
CA LEU A 514 -1.37 20.88 10.75
C LEU A 514 -2.78 20.37 10.47
N TYR A 515 -3.33 20.84 9.35
CA TYR A 515 -4.56 20.35 8.77
C TYR A 515 -4.32 19.87 7.35
N THR A 516 -5.05 18.84 6.95
CA THR A 516 -5.05 18.27 5.60
C THR A 516 -6.47 17.82 5.25
N SER A 517 -6.69 17.43 4.01
CA SER A 517 -7.93 16.80 3.53
C SER A 517 -7.56 15.61 2.67
N THR A 518 -8.45 14.65 2.56
CA THR A 518 -8.46 13.70 1.45
C THR A 518 -8.99 14.43 0.22
N ASP A 519 -8.53 14.08 -0.95
CA ASP A 519 -9.11 14.51 -2.23
C ASP A 519 -10.46 13.82 -2.49
N SER A 520 -10.88 13.69 -3.75
CA SER A 520 -12.13 13.03 -4.13
C SER A 520 -12.11 11.50 -3.98
N ALA A 521 -10.95 10.86 -3.70
CA ALA A 521 -10.84 9.41 -3.55
C ALA A 521 -11.69 8.90 -2.37
N TYR A 522 -11.80 9.70 -1.30
CA TYR A 522 -12.58 9.31 -0.12
C TYR A 522 -13.58 10.39 0.31
N GLY A 523 -14.87 10.05 0.27
CA GLY A 523 -15.96 10.89 0.74
C GLY A 523 -16.54 10.41 2.09
N PRO A 524 -17.41 11.19 2.74
CA PRO A 524 -17.61 12.62 2.51
C PRO A 524 -16.38 13.46 2.89
N ALA A 525 -16.29 14.68 2.35
CA ALA A 525 -15.15 15.56 2.60
C ALA A 525 -14.95 15.87 4.09
N ARG A 526 -13.71 15.81 4.55
CA ARG A 526 -13.32 16.02 5.96
C ARG A 526 -12.03 16.83 6.03
N ILE A 527 -11.90 17.61 7.09
CA ILE A 527 -10.62 18.22 7.46
C ILE A 527 -9.98 17.35 8.54
N LEU A 528 -8.81 16.83 8.25
CA LEU A 528 -8.04 15.97 9.15
C LEU A 528 -7.03 16.83 9.91
N GLY A 529 -6.97 16.68 11.22
CA GLY A 529 -5.98 17.37 12.03
C GLY A 529 -4.80 16.45 12.35
N VAL A 530 -3.58 16.97 12.15
CA VAL A 530 -2.33 16.24 12.29
C VAL A 530 -1.49 16.81 13.43
N ASP A 531 -1.18 16.01 14.43
CA ASP A 531 -0.24 16.33 15.51
C ASP A 531 1.20 16.00 15.05
N VAL A 532 1.99 17.03 14.77
CA VAL A 532 3.39 16.92 14.34
C VAL A 532 4.39 17.03 15.49
N SER A 533 3.92 16.98 16.74
CA SER A 533 4.79 16.85 17.92
C SER A 533 5.33 15.43 18.10
N GLN A 534 4.69 14.45 17.43
CA GLN A 534 5.00 13.03 17.48
C GLN A 534 5.74 12.55 16.23
N THR A 535 6.37 11.39 16.30
CA THR A 535 7.00 10.68 15.17
C THR A 535 6.64 9.20 15.29
N PRO A 536 5.90 8.62 14.33
CA PRO A 536 5.26 9.28 13.19
C PRO A 536 4.29 10.39 13.62
N ALA A 537 3.96 11.31 12.69
CA ALA A 537 2.90 12.28 12.90
C ALA A 537 1.55 11.56 13.05
N VAL A 538 0.62 12.14 13.82
CA VAL A 538 -0.65 11.45 14.12
C VAL A 538 -1.84 12.27 13.64
N ILE A 539 -2.64 11.70 12.74
CA ILE A 539 -3.99 12.20 12.44
C ILE A 539 -4.87 11.86 13.65
N ASP A 540 -5.22 12.87 14.44
CA ASP A 540 -5.91 12.70 15.72
C ASP A 540 -7.34 13.25 15.73
N THR A 541 -7.76 13.95 14.67
CA THR A 541 -9.13 14.46 14.51
C THR A 541 -9.56 14.39 13.04
N ALA A 542 -10.87 14.21 12.82
CA ALA A 542 -11.51 14.29 11.53
C ALA A 542 -12.79 15.12 11.67
N LEU A 543 -12.78 16.32 11.06
CA LEU A 543 -13.90 17.25 11.08
C LEU A 543 -14.72 17.08 9.79
N PRO A 544 -15.95 16.56 9.83
CA PRO A 544 -16.77 16.44 8.62
C PRO A 544 -17.18 17.83 8.10
N ILE A 545 -17.12 18.03 6.79
CA ILE A 545 -17.63 19.23 6.13
C ILE A 545 -19.11 19.04 5.87
N THR A 546 -19.93 20.02 6.28
CA THR A 546 -21.39 19.92 6.21
C THR A 546 -22.02 21.14 5.56
N GLU A 547 -23.10 20.92 4.81
CA GLU A 547 -24.00 21.96 4.29
C GLU A 547 -25.42 21.64 4.73
N ASP A 548 -26.11 22.60 5.35
CA ASP A 548 -27.43 22.39 5.98
C ASP A 548 -27.46 21.19 6.96
N GLY A 549 -26.34 20.94 7.65
CA GLY A 549 -26.21 19.89 8.64
C GLY A 549 -26.03 18.47 8.03
N LYS A 550 -25.72 18.36 6.75
CA LYS A 550 -25.44 17.09 6.06
C LYS A 550 -24.02 17.06 5.53
N PRO A 551 -23.32 15.94 5.63
CA PRO A 551 -22.03 15.76 4.99
C PRO A 551 -22.11 16.01 3.48
N VAL A 552 -21.04 16.59 2.91
CA VAL A 552 -20.94 16.88 1.47
C VAL A 552 -19.73 16.18 0.86
N THR A 553 -19.82 15.88 -0.43
CA THR A 553 -18.68 15.42 -1.24
C THR A 553 -18.10 16.65 -1.94
N LEU A 554 -16.80 16.86 -1.80
CA LEU A 554 -16.03 17.95 -2.40
C LEU A 554 -14.69 17.36 -2.83
N ASP A 555 -14.20 17.80 -3.95
CA ASP A 555 -12.86 17.56 -4.44
C ASP A 555 -11.93 18.63 -3.88
N VAL A 556 -11.28 18.34 -2.76
CA VAL A 556 -10.55 19.34 -1.96
C VAL A 556 -9.06 19.28 -2.28
N GLU A 557 -8.60 20.20 -3.13
CA GLU A 557 -7.21 20.32 -3.56
C GLU A 557 -6.37 21.28 -2.69
N GLY A 558 -6.99 22.05 -1.85
CA GLY A 558 -6.28 22.96 -0.95
C GLY A 558 -7.02 23.27 0.32
N VAL A 559 -6.31 23.42 1.43
CA VAL A 559 -6.83 23.77 2.75
C VAL A 559 -6.04 24.94 3.33
N ALA A 560 -6.71 26.00 3.77
CA ALA A 560 -6.10 27.08 4.54
C ALA A 560 -6.83 27.29 5.85
N ALA A 561 -6.18 27.08 6.99
CA ALA A 561 -6.73 27.37 8.30
C ALA A 561 -6.76 28.89 8.54
N ARG A 562 -7.86 29.39 9.11
CA ARG A 562 -8.06 30.80 9.42
C ARG A 562 -7.79 31.08 10.90
N PRO A 563 -7.37 32.32 11.25
CA PRO A 563 -7.16 32.72 12.67
C PRO A 563 -8.39 32.60 13.55
N ASP A 564 -9.60 32.63 13.00
CA ASP A 564 -10.88 32.48 13.72
C ASP A 564 -11.27 31.01 13.97
N GLY A 565 -10.41 30.04 13.56
CA GLY A 565 -10.62 28.60 13.72
C GLY A 565 -11.39 27.96 12.58
N GLY A 566 -11.84 28.73 11.58
CA GLY A 566 -12.45 28.20 10.35
C GLY A 566 -11.42 27.89 9.27
N PHE A 567 -11.90 27.55 8.06
CA PHE A 567 -11.05 27.16 6.94
C PHE A 567 -11.50 27.82 5.65
N VAL A 568 -10.59 27.90 4.68
CA VAL A 568 -10.90 28.15 3.27
C VAL A 568 -10.37 26.96 2.48
N LEU A 569 -11.21 26.40 1.64
CA LEU A 569 -10.86 25.27 0.79
C LEU A 569 -10.77 25.72 -0.67
N ALA A 570 -9.78 25.25 -1.39
CA ALA A 570 -9.80 25.22 -2.84
C ALA A 570 -10.49 23.90 -3.26
N VAL A 571 -11.58 24.03 -3.98
CA VAL A 571 -12.37 22.88 -4.44
C VAL A 571 -12.31 22.86 -5.95
N GLU A 572 -11.76 21.77 -6.50
CA GLU A 572 -11.80 21.51 -7.94
C GLU A 572 -13.20 21.04 -8.36
N GLY A 573 -13.55 21.20 -9.59
CA GLY A 573 -14.81 20.74 -10.15
C GLY A 573 -14.60 20.18 -11.55
N GLU A 574 -15.49 19.31 -11.98
CA GLU A 574 -15.45 18.69 -13.33
C GLU A 574 -15.34 19.72 -14.47
N LYS A 575 -15.79 20.95 -14.23
CA LYS A 575 -15.76 22.04 -15.21
C LYS A 575 -15.25 23.32 -14.55
N GLY A 576 -14.64 24.19 -15.33
CA GLY A 576 -14.11 25.45 -14.83
C GLY A 576 -15.07 26.24 -13.91
N PRO A 577 -16.37 26.42 -14.24
CA PRO A 577 -17.33 27.11 -13.39
C PRO A 577 -17.63 26.44 -12.04
N ASP A 578 -17.34 25.15 -11.90
CA ASP A 578 -17.57 24.39 -10.66
C ASP A 578 -16.42 24.54 -9.66
N ASN A 579 -15.29 25.11 -10.10
CA ASN A 579 -14.16 25.46 -9.24
C ASN A 579 -14.51 26.62 -8.31
N GLN A 580 -14.32 26.45 -7.01
CA GLN A 580 -14.77 27.42 -5.98
C GLN A 580 -13.81 27.48 -4.79
N LEU A 581 -13.81 28.66 -4.13
CA LEU A 581 -13.40 28.73 -2.74
C LEU A 581 -14.60 28.43 -1.85
N VAL A 582 -14.43 27.50 -0.90
CA VAL A 582 -15.44 27.16 0.08
C VAL A 582 -14.95 27.60 1.46
N PHE A 583 -15.70 28.51 2.09
CA PHE A 583 -15.44 28.97 3.44
C PHE A 583 -16.18 28.07 4.43
N VAL A 584 -15.46 27.55 5.39
CA VAL A 584 -15.96 26.59 6.38
C VAL A 584 -15.74 27.15 7.79
N ALA A 585 -16.73 27.06 8.62
CA ALA A 585 -16.65 27.45 10.03
C ALA A 585 -15.84 26.41 10.85
N ALA A 586 -15.48 26.78 12.08
CA ALA A 586 -14.72 25.91 12.99
C ALA A 586 -15.45 24.59 13.35
N ASP A 587 -16.77 24.53 13.17
CA ASP A 587 -17.58 23.33 13.39
C ASP A 587 -17.78 22.47 12.13
N GLY A 588 -17.13 22.81 11.01
CA GLY A 588 -17.23 22.10 9.74
C GLY A 588 -18.40 22.55 8.85
N SER A 589 -19.25 23.48 9.30
CA SER A 589 -20.35 23.97 8.47
C SER A 589 -19.87 24.93 7.37
N ILE A 590 -20.38 24.78 6.15
CA ILE A 590 -20.08 25.70 5.05
C ILE A 590 -20.77 27.06 5.32
N GLU A 591 -19.97 28.13 5.37
CA GLU A 591 -20.41 29.49 5.56
C GLU A 591 -20.71 30.18 4.22
N ASN A 592 -19.88 29.94 3.21
CA ASN A 592 -19.97 30.64 1.93
C ASN A 592 -19.25 29.88 0.82
N ARG A 593 -19.69 30.10 -0.42
CA ARG A 593 -19.03 29.60 -1.63
C ARG A 593 -18.73 30.77 -2.55
N VAL A 594 -17.52 30.86 -3.09
CA VAL A 594 -17.07 31.91 -3.97
C VAL A 594 -16.57 31.30 -5.28
N SER A 595 -17.31 31.52 -6.35
CA SER A 595 -16.92 31.07 -7.68
C SER A 595 -15.75 31.90 -8.24
N LEU A 596 -14.96 31.29 -9.10
CA LEU A 596 -13.97 32.01 -9.91
C LEU A 596 -14.65 33.01 -10.86
N PRO A 597 -13.98 34.12 -11.22
CA PRO A 597 -14.46 34.97 -12.32
C PRO A 597 -14.66 34.15 -13.61
N SER A 598 -15.70 34.47 -14.38
CA SER A 598 -16.03 33.75 -15.61
C SER A 598 -14.88 33.67 -16.60
N GLU A 599 -14.08 34.72 -16.67
CA GLU A 599 -12.91 34.81 -17.57
C GLU A 599 -11.80 33.80 -17.20
N ILE A 600 -11.73 33.43 -15.91
CA ILE A 600 -10.83 32.38 -15.42
C ILE A 600 -11.49 31.02 -15.61
N ALA A 601 -12.71 30.86 -15.12
CA ALA A 601 -13.45 29.60 -15.16
C ALA A 601 -13.60 29.05 -16.61
N ASP A 602 -14.00 29.91 -17.56
CA ASP A 602 -14.13 29.53 -18.98
C ASP A 602 -12.78 29.17 -19.65
N GLY A 603 -11.69 29.68 -19.09
CA GLY A 603 -10.32 29.45 -19.56
C GLY A 603 -9.67 28.17 -19.04
N LEU A 604 -10.20 27.57 -17.97
CA LEU A 604 -9.65 26.35 -17.39
C LEU A 604 -9.75 25.15 -18.35
N GLY A 605 -8.81 24.23 -18.23
CA GLY A 605 -8.84 22.91 -18.85
C GLY A 605 -9.60 21.90 -18.03
N GLY A 606 -9.05 20.70 -17.92
CA GLY A 606 -9.48 19.67 -17.00
C GLY A 606 -8.74 19.71 -15.64
N GLN A 607 -7.93 20.75 -15.42
CA GLN A 607 -7.16 20.98 -14.18
C GLN A 607 -7.48 22.40 -13.70
N GLY A 608 -7.82 22.52 -12.43
CA GLY A 608 -8.44 23.72 -11.90
C GLY A 608 -7.69 24.39 -10.75
N LEU A 609 -8.44 24.61 -9.67
CA LEU A 609 -7.90 25.13 -8.42
C LEU A 609 -7.12 24.04 -7.70
N GLU A 610 -5.93 24.41 -7.26
CA GLU A 610 -5.08 23.62 -6.40
C GLU A 610 -4.91 24.30 -5.04
N GLY A 611 -3.68 24.54 -4.62
CA GLY A 611 -3.36 25.10 -3.33
C GLY A 611 -4.07 26.43 -3.00
N VAL A 612 -4.32 26.61 -1.71
CA VAL A 612 -4.89 27.83 -1.15
C VAL A 612 -4.15 28.27 0.09
N ALA A 613 -3.89 29.56 0.21
CA ALA A 613 -3.34 30.17 1.41
C ALA A 613 -4.19 31.36 1.86
N ALA A 614 -4.40 31.50 3.16
CA ALA A 614 -5.14 32.65 3.74
C ALA A 614 -4.23 33.44 4.68
N ASP A 615 -4.37 34.75 4.63
CA ASP A 615 -3.90 35.67 5.67
C ASP A 615 -5.11 36.43 6.25
N ASP A 616 -4.88 37.37 7.19
CA ASP A 616 -5.96 38.09 7.89
C ASP A 616 -6.99 38.76 6.95
N ASN A 617 -6.63 39.11 5.73
CA ASN A 617 -7.43 39.93 4.83
C ASN A 617 -7.57 39.42 3.42
N THR A 618 -6.76 38.44 3.00
CA THR A 618 -6.69 37.94 1.62
C THR A 618 -6.58 36.43 1.55
N VAL A 619 -7.07 35.88 0.43
CA VAL A 619 -6.91 34.46 0.09
C VAL A 619 -6.12 34.39 -1.22
N TRP A 620 -5.03 33.62 -1.21
CA TRP A 620 -4.24 33.33 -2.38
C TRP A 620 -4.58 31.95 -2.91
N VAL A 621 -4.63 31.79 -4.23
CA VAL A 621 -4.91 30.53 -4.92
C VAL A 621 -3.92 30.28 -6.03
N ALA A 622 -3.57 29.03 -6.26
CA ALA A 622 -2.82 28.58 -7.44
C ALA A 622 -3.77 27.87 -8.41
N LEU A 623 -3.62 28.15 -9.71
CA LEU A 623 -4.20 27.32 -10.76
C LEU A 623 -3.14 26.30 -11.20
N GLN A 624 -3.51 25.04 -11.36
CA GLN A 624 -2.56 23.98 -11.68
C GLN A 624 -1.78 24.28 -12.97
N ARG A 625 -2.50 24.71 -14.01
CA ARG A 625 -1.96 24.90 -15.36
C ARG A 625 -2.31 26.28 -15.92
N GLU A 626 -1.78 26.54 -17.12
CA GLU A 626 -2.12 27.71 -17.90
C GLU A 626 -3.57 27.68 -18.38
N LEU A 627 -4.22 28.84 -18.40
CA LEU A 627 -5.52 28.99 -19.07
C LEU A 627 -5.35 28.84 -20.60
N LYS A 628 -6.40 28.38 -21.29
CA LYS A 628 -6.44 28.26 -22.74
C LYS A 628 -6.11 29.58 -23.48
N THR A 629 -6.29 30.70 -22.79
CA THR A 629 -6.05 32.06 -23.32
C THR A 629 -4.66 32.60 -23.00
N ASP A 630 -3.93 31.96 -22.11
CA ASP A 630 -2.62 32.41 -21.64
C ASP A 630 -1.47 31.82 -22.46
N PRO A 631 -0.29 32.42 -22.39
CA PRO A 631 0.90 31.85 -23.01
C PRO A 631 1.20 30.47 -22.43
N LYS A 632 1.63 29.52 -23.27
CA LYS A 632 2.00 28.17 -22.82
C LYS A 632 3.04 28.23 -21.69
N GLY A 633 2.77 27.45 -20.63
CA GLY A 633 3.61 27.36 -19.45
C GLY A 633 3.49 28.58 -18.50
N VAL A 634 2.48 29.41 -18.64
CA VAL A 634 2.20 30.52 -17.72
C VAL A 634 0.92 30.21 -16.94
N ALA A 635 1.04 29.62 -15.75
CA ALA A 635 -0.06 29.44 -14.80
C ALA A 635 -0.41 30.78 -14.13
N ARG A 636 -1.58 30.87 -13.52
CA ARG A 636 -1.99 32.08 -12.77
C ARG A 636 -2.03 31.81 -11.26
N ILE A 637 -1.59 32.81 -10.52
CA ILE A 637 -1.83 32.90 -9.07
C ILE A 637 -2.81 34.05 -8.83
N GLY A 638 -3.90 33.75 -8.12
CA GLY A 638 -4.97 34.68 -7.81
C GLY A 638 -4.93 35.16 -6.37
N ARG A 639 -5.39 36.40 -6.15
CA ARG A 639 -5.67 36.94 -4.84
C ARG A 639 -7.14 37.35 -4.78
N TYR A 640 -7.86 36.78 -3.83
CA TYR A 640 -9.22 37.14 -3.48
C TYR A 640 -9.24 37.99 -2.21
N THR A 641 -10.02 39.07 -2.20
CA THR A 641 -10.23 39.91 -1.03
C THR A 641 -11.68 39.77 -0.54
N PRO A 642 -11.94 39.03 0.55
CA PRO A 642 -13.29 38.76 1.03
C PRO A 642 -14.10 40.01 1.33
N ALA A 643 -13.47 41.10 1.79
CA ALA A 643 -14.15 42.34 2.22
C ALA A 643 -14.87 43.07 1.07
N ASP A 644 -14.42 42.96 -0.16
CA ASP A 644 -15.00 43.61 -1.34
C ASP A 644 -15.31 42.66 -2.50
N GLY A 645 -15.04 41.38 -2.34
CA GLY A 645 -15.29 40.33 -3.34
C GLY A 645 -14.38 40.42 -4.57
N LYS A 646 -13.24 41.09 -4.47
CA LYS A 646 -12.39 41.40 -5.61
C LYS A 646 -11.35 40.33 -5.88
N TRP A 647 -11.25 39.93 -7.14
CA TRP A 647 -10.20 39.06 -7.67
C TRP A 647 -9.16 39.85 -8.47
N VAL A 648 -7.89 39.55 -8.26
CA VAL A 648 -6.76 40.06 -9.05
C VAL A 648 -5.72 38.96 -9.27
N TRP A 649 -4.94 39.02 -10.36
CA TRP A 649 -4.11 37.92 -10.82
C TRP A 649 -2.70 38.37 -11.24
N PHE A 650 -1.73 37.44 -11.14
CA PHE A 650 -0.44 37.54 -11.83
C PHE A 650 -0.05 36.20 -12.47
N GLY A 651 0.91 36.24 -13.41
CA GLY A 651 1.42 35.07 -14.09
C GLY A 651 2.59 34.44 -13.34
N TYR A 652 2.61 33.13 -13.32
CA TYR A 652 3.69 32.30 -12.81
C TYR A 652 4.25 31.45 -13.94
N GLN A 653 5.57 31.60 -14.25
CA GLN A 653 6.20 30.81 -15.30
C GLN A 653 6.56 29.43 -14.75
N LEU A 654 5.87 28.40 -15.24
CA LEU A 654 6.20 26.99 -14.94
C LEU A 654 7.57 26.64 -15.54
N ASP A 655 8.25 25.70 -14.92
CA ASP A 655 9.41 25.05 -15.53
C ASP A 655 8.99 24.27 -16.78
N SER A 656 9.93 23.78 -17.53
CA SER A 656 9.65 23.04 -18.76
C SER A 656 10.18 21.62 -18.69
N THR A 657 9.43 20.69 -19.25
CA THR A 657 9.86 19.32 -19.46
C THR A 657 10.12 19.06 -20.94
N ALA A 658 11.07 18.17 -21.22
CA ALA A 658 11.35 17.66 -22.57
C ALA A 658 10.84 16.22 -22.76
N VAL A 659 10.25 15.64 -21.74
CA VAL A 659 9.71 14.27 -21.77
C VAL A 659 8.34 14.31 -22.45
N GLU A 660 8.13 13.45 -23.43
CA GLU A 660 6.85 13.33 -24.13
C GLU A 660 5.77 12.80 -23.18
N GLY A 661 4.60 13.43 -23.17
CA GLY A 661 3.49 13.08 -22.28
C GLY A 661 3.57 13.69 -20.88
N ASP A 662 4.73 14.23 -20.48
CA ASP A 662 4.91 14.90 -19.21
C ASP A 662 4.42 16.37 -19.23
N TRP A 663 4.08 16.87 -18.05
CA TRP A 663 3.68 18.27 -17.84
C TRP A 663 4.15 18.78 -16.49
N ILE A 664 4.24 20.09 -16.35
CA ILE A 664 4.57 20.75 -15.09
C ILE A 664 3.34 21.50 -14.60
N GLY A 665 3.02 21.36 -13.31
CA GLY A 665 1.89 22.04 -12.66
C GLY A 665 2.22 22.55 -11.27
N LEU A 666 1.29 23.36 -10.74
CA LEU A 666 1.31 23.83 -9.35
C LEU A 666 0.41 22.93 -8.53
N SER A 667 0.81 22.63 -7.28
CA SER A 667 0.01 21.82 -6.36
C SER A 667 -0.37 22.61 -5.11
N GLU A 668 0.55 23.38 -4.51
CA GLU A 668 0.25 24.04 -3.24
C GLU A 668 0.84 25.46 -3.21
N ILE A 669 0.25 26.31 -2.39
CA ILE A 669 0.73 27.67 -2.13
C ILE A 669 0.62 28.01 -0.62
N ALA A 670 1.63 28.66 -0.08
CA ALA A 670 1.64 29.14 1.29
C ALA A 670 2.18 30.57 1.38
N VAL A 671 1.71 31.33 2.38
CA VAL A 671 2.28 32.65 2.73
C VAL A 671 3.31 32.44 3.82
N HIS A 672 4.56 32.82 3.57
CA HIS A 672 5.65 32.73 4.57
C HIS A 672 6.66 33.86 4.43
N ASP A 673 7.04 34.50 5.55
CA ASP A 673 8.03 35.60 5.58
C ASP A 673 7.77 36.69 4.53
N GLY A 674 6.50 37.10 4.34
CA GLY A 674 6.09 38.16 3.41
C GLY A 674 6.22 37.81 1.93
N ALA A 675 6.33 36.55 1.61
CA ALA A 675 6.34 36.02 0.25
C ALA A 675 5.36 34.85 0.09
N LEU A 676 5.11 34.49 -1.15
CA LEU A 676 4.43 33.25 -1.52
C LEU A 676 5.47 32.16 -1.73
N LEU A 677 5.26 31.02 -1.11
CA LEU A 677 5.91 29.77 -1.46
C LEU A 677 4.95 28.98 -2.34
N VAL A 678 5.46 28.39 -3.43
CA VAL A 678 4.63 27.70 -4.43
C VAL A 678 5.28 26.36 -4.73
N LEU A 679 4.51 25.29 -4.62
CA LEU A 679 4.94 23.93 -4.96
C LEU A 679 4.68 23.69 -6.45
N GLU A 680 5.70 23.21 -7.13
CA GLU A 680 5.68 22.91 -8.56
C GLU A 680 6.19 21.48 -8.79
N ARG A 681 5.47 20.69 -9.57
CA ARG A 681 5.82 19.30 -9.86
C ARG A 681 5.61 18.91 -11.33
N ASP A 682 6.33 17.88 -11.76
CA ASP A 682 6.07 17.12 -13.00
C ASP A 682 5.12 15.93 -12.71
N LYS A 683 4.66 15.27 -13.77
CA LYS A 683 3.88 14.02 -13.71
C LYS A 683 4.74 12.77 -13.53
N LEU A 684 6.05 12.89 -13.43
CA LEU A 684 6.95 11.75 -13.40
C LEU A 684 7.20 11.26 -11.98
N ASN A 685 7.51 9.97 -11.85
CA ASN A 685 7.80 9.32 -10.57
C ASN A 685 9.09 8.49 -10.62
N GLY A 686 9.47 7.90 -9.50
CA GLY A 686 10.63 7.01 -9.38
C GLY A 686 11.91 7.63 -9.95
N PRO A 687 12.68 6.85 -10.75
CA PRO A 687 13.93 7.35 -11.35
C PRO A 687 13.70 8.39 -12.46
N ASP A 688 12.48 8.53 -12.94
CA ASP A 688 12.14 9.46 -14.02
C ASP A 688 11.70 10.84 -13.54
N ALA A 689 11.37 11.02 -12.26
CA ALA A 689 11.03 12.31 -11.65
C ALA A 689 12.13 13.37 -11.88
N ARG A 690 11.75 14.59 -12.23
CA ARG A 690 12.67 15.69 -12.59
C ARG A 690 12.39 16.98 -11.82
N VAL A 691 11.13 17.32 -11.57
CA VAL A 691 10.72 18.57 -10.94
C VAL A 691 9.78 18.29 -9.79
N LYS A 692 10.26 18.43 -8.56
CA LYS A 692 9.47 18.46 -7.33
C LYS A 692 10.11 19.55 -6.47
N ALA A 693 9.56 20.78 -6.50
CA ALA A 693 10.28 21.91 -5.97
C ALA A 693 9.38 23.01 -5.37
N ILE A 694 9.84 23.62 -4.31
CA ILE A 694 9.22 24.81 -3.72
C ILE A 694 9.94 26.04 -4.26
N TYR A 695 9.18 26.98 -4.83
CA TYR A 695 9.67 28.25 -5.30
C TYR A 695 9.15 29.39 -4.43
N ARG A 696 9.96 30.45 -4.30
CA ARG A 696 9.61 31.70 -3.64
C ARG A 696 9.24 32.75 -4.69
N VAL A 697 8.11 33.43 -4.49
CA VAL A 697 7.65 34.59 -5.26
C VAL A 697 7.35 35.72 -4.28
N GLU A 698 7.96 36.89 -4.48
CA GLU A 698 7.67 38.05 -3.64
C GLU A 698 6.23 38.51 -3.85
N ILE A 699 5.49 38.78 -2.77
CA ILE A 699 4.12 39.28 -2.85
C ILE A 699 4.10 40.61 -3.61
N PRO A 700 3.37 40.69 -4.74
CA PRO A 700 3.40 41.89 -5.59
C PRO A 700 2.61 43.04 -4.98
N GLU A 701 3.05 44.26 -5.25
CA GLU A 701 2.25 45.45 -4.96
C GLU A 701 0.96 45.46 -5.81
N ASP A 702 -0.12 46.07 -5.30
CA ASP A 702 -1.45 46.10 -5.94
C ASP A 702 -1.42 46.60 -7.39
N GLY A 703 -0.55 47.54 -7.72
CA GLY A 703 -0.41 48.08 -9.09
C GLY A 703 0.22 47.10 -10.11
N VAL A 704 0.67 45.93 -9.66
CA VAL A 704 1.25 44.87 -10.51
C VAL A 704 0.20 43.83 -10.88
N LEU A 705 -0.82 43.67 -10.04
CA LEU A 705 -1.90 42.69 -10.22
C LEU A 705 -2.90 43.16 -11.28
N THR A 706 -3.37 42.25 -12.10
CA THR A 706 -4.28 42.51 -13.23
C THR A 706 -5.67 41.93 -12.96
N ALA A 707 -6.69 42.45 -13.65
CA ALA A 707 -8.01 41.86 -13.66
C ALA A 707 -8.03 40.53 -14.43
N ALA A 708 -9.06 39.71 -14.19
CA ALA A 708 -9.19 38.36 -14.75
C ALA A 708 -9.18 38.32 -16.30
N ASP A 709 -9.75 39.36 -16.96
CA ASP A 709 -9.85 39.53 -18.41
C ASP A 709 -8.56 40.03 -19.07
N GLN A 710 -7.51 40.31 -18.28
CA GLN A 710 -6.25 40.85 -18.77
C GLN A 710 -5.15 39.80 -18.75
N ALA A 711 -4.21 39.91 -19.70
CA ALA A 711 -3.01 39.07 -19.67
C ALA A 711 -2.22 39.29 -18.37
N PRO A 712 -1.88 38.24 -17.63
CA PRO A 712 -1.21 38.39 -16.34
C PRO A 712 0.24 38.82 -16.55
N LYS A 713 0.73 39.69 -15.65
CA LYS A 713 2.16 40.00 -15.61
C LYS A 713 2.90 38.86 -14.90
N VAL A 714 3.82 38.24 -15.62
CA VAL A 714 4.67 37.19 -15.07
C VAL A 714 5.64 37.79 -14.06
N LEU A 715 5.68 37.22 -12.85
CA LEU A 715 6.63 37.57 -11.81
C LEU A 715 7.81 36.61 -11.76
N PRO A 716 8.99 37.06 -11.33
CA PRO A 716 10.14 36.19 -11.15
C PRO A 716 9.91 35.25 -9.98
N LYS A 717 10.26 33.99 -10.16
CA LYS A 717 10.37 32.99 -9.09
C LYS A 717 11.81 32.69 -8.77
N LYS A 718 12.08 32.22 -7.55
CA LYS A 718 13.38 31.76 -7.07
C LYS A 718 13.24 30.41 -6.42
N LEU A 719 14.07 29.45 -6.81
CA LEU A 719 14.08 28.12 -6.16
C LEU A 719 14.36 28.30 -4.67
N ALA A 720 13.45 27.83 -3.82
CA ALA A 720 13.59 27.81 -2.38
C ALA A 720 14.05 26.42 -1.89
N ARG A 721 13.51 25.33 -2.48
CA ARG A 721 13.96 23.95 -2.20
C ARG A 721 13.68 23.02 -3.36
N ASP A 722 14.66 22.19 -3.69
CA ASP A 722 14.48 20.99 -4.51
C ASP A 722 14.14 19.84 -3.55
N LEU A 723 12.98 19.20 -3.77
CA LEU A 723 12.44 18.10 -2.94
C LEU A 723 12.86 16.70 -3.44
N LEU A 724 13.38 16.58 -4.66
CA LEU A 724 13.79 15.27 -5.20
C LEU A 724 14.78 14.53 -4.31
N PRO A 725 15.84 15.19 -3.76
CA PRO A 725 16.74 14.50 -2.83
C PRO A 725 16.06 14.00 -1.55
N ASP A 726 15.02 14.71 -1.07
CA ASP A 726 14.28 14.32 0.13
C ASP A 726 13.39 13.12 -0.14
N LEU A 727 12.69 13.11 -1.27
CA LEU A 727 11.87 11.97 -1.72
C LEU A 727 12.74 10.74 -1.98
N GLN A 728 13.88 10.90 -2.66
CA GLN A 728 14.81 9.81 -2.91
C GLN A 728 15.45 9.25 -1.63
N ALA A 729 15.54 10.06 -0.57
CA ALA A 729 16.06 9.60 0.72
C ALA A 729 15.16 8.58 1.42
N THR A 730 13.92 8.38 0.98
CA THR A 730 13.03 7.32 1.47
C THR A 730 13.47 5.92 1.04
N ASN A 731 14.36 5.81 0.05
CA ASN A 731 14.78 4.59 -0.64
C ASN A 731 13.61 3.83 -1.31
N GLY A 732 12.43 4.45 -1.40
CA GLY A 732 11.30 4.01 -2.19
C GLY A 732 11.25 4.69 -3.55
N PHE A 733 10.15 4.55 -4.26
CA PHE A 733 9.88 5.36 -5.45
C PHE A 733 9.68 6.82 -5.04
N ALA A 734 10.27 7.75 -5.77
CA ALA A 734 9.90 9.16 -5.67
C ALA A 734 8.46 9.30 -6.19
N GLN A 735 7.54 9.72 -5.32
CA GLN A 735 6.12 9.81 -5.66
C GLN A 735 5.85 10.88 -6.72
N GLU A 736 4.85 10.66 -7.54
CA GLU A 736 4.41 11.64 -8.54
C GLU A 736 3.84 12.87 -7.87
N LYS A 737 2.82 12.66 -7.03
CA LYS A 737 1.98 13.69 -6.44
C LYS A 737 2.54 14.17 -5.10
N VAL A 738 3.42 15.17 -5.16
CA VAL A 738 3.74 15.99 -3.99
C VAL A 738 2.71 17.10 -3.94
N GLU A 739 1.70 16.99 -3.06
CA GLU A 739 0.51 17.85 -3.12
C GLU A 739 0.46 18.90 -2.00
N GLY A 740 1.03 18.61 -0.84
CA GLY A 740 0.93 19.55 0.27
C GLY A 740 2.27 19.93 0.88
N PHE A 741 2.41 21.19 1.30
CA PHE A 741 3.47 21.62 2.22
C PHE A 741 2.99 22.71 3.16
N ALA A 742 3.56 22.78 4.37
CA ALA A 742 3.27 23.86 5.31
C ALA A 742 4.49 24.18 6.18
N VAL A 743 4.61 25.43 6.58
CA VAL A 743 5.49 25.85 7.66
C VAL A 743 4.68 25.94 8.94
N ALA A 744 4.82 24.96 9.83
CA ALA A 744 4.10 24.91 11.10
C ALA A 744 4.50 26.04 12.04
N GLY A 745 3.68 26.34 13.05
CA GLY A 745 3.95 27.39 14.05
C GLY A 745 5.24 27.17 14.85
N ASN A 746 5.71 25.92 14.97
CA ASN A 746 7.03 25.58 15.54
C ASN A 746 8.22 25.91 14.62
N GLY A 747 7.96 26.48 13.44
CA GLY A 747 8.95 26.88 12.45
C GLY A 747 9.50 25.78 11.57
N LYS A 748 8.98 24.55 11.64
CA LYS A 748 9.40 23.44 10.78
C LYS A 748 8.63 23.43 9.46
N LEU A 749 9.30 23.01 8.39
CA LEU A 749 8.71 22.76 7.08
C LEU A 749 8.30 21.29 6.98
N PHE A 750 7.05 21.05 6.64
CA PHE A 750 6.50 19.73 6.36
C PHE A 750 6.05 19.64 4.90
N VAL A 751 6.13 18.42 4.35
CA VAL A 751 5.69 18.11 2.98
C VAL A 751 4.96 16.77 3.02
N VAL A 752 3.91 16.61 2.20
CA VAL A 752 3.17 15.37 2.06
C VAL A 752 3.00 15.00 0.59
N THR A 753 2.97 13.70 0.33
CA THR A 753 2.58 13.15 -0.97
C THR A 753 1.17 12.58 -0.90
N ASP A 754 0.45 12.69 -1.99
CA ASP A 754 -0.77 11.95 -2.24
C ASP A 754 -0.43 10.56 -2.81
N ASN A 755 -1.18 9.54 -2.39
CA ASN A 755 -1.08 8.16 -2.87
C ASN A 755 -2.33 7.71 -3.64
N ASP A 756 -3.16 8.63 -4.11
CA ASP A 756 -4.36 8.37 -4.94
C ASP A 756 -5.32 7.30 -4.37
N GLY A 757 -5.32 7.08 -3.05
CA GLY A 757 -6.08 5.99 -2.44
C GLY A 757 -5.62 4.60 -2.88
N LEU A 758 -4.37 4.47 -3.33
CA LEU A 758 -3.69 3.31 -3.91
C LEU A 758 -4.09 2.96 -5.36
N ASP A 759 -5.01 3.67 -5.96
CA ASP A 759 -5.19 3.61 -7.41
C ASP A 759 -4.07 4.40 -8.09
N ASP A 760 -3.51 3.93 -9.18
CA ASP A 760 -2.50 4.63 -10.02
C ASP A 760 -1.27 5.21 -9.26
N ALA A 761 -0.93 4.70 -8.07
CA ALA A 761 0.17 5.19 -7.24
C ALA A 761 1.17 4.10 -6.87
N ASN A 762 2.39 4.50 -6.44
CA ASN A 762 3.46 3.57 -6.08
C ASN A 762 3.50 3.22 -4.58
N GLY A 763 2.37 3.28 -3.90
CA GLY A 763 2.22 2.76 -2.53
C GLY A 763 2.07 3.84 -1.46
N GLU A 764 3.05 4.01 -0.57
CA GLU A 764 2.90 4.78 0.66
C GLU A 764 2.74 6.29 0.48
N THR A 765 1.96 6.93 1.35
CA THR A 765 2.04 8.38 1.60
C THR A 765 3.35 8.71 2.32
N VAL A 766 4.11 9.66 1.80
CA VAL A 766 5.36 10.14 2.40
C VAL A 766 5.09 11.47 3.10
N PHE A 767 5.32 11.52 4.41
CA PHE A 767 5.22 12.75 5.22
C PHE A 767 6.60 13.14 5.74
N LEU A 768 7.12 14.28 5.27
CA LEU A 768 8.50 14.73 5.53
C LEU A 768 8.54 15.85 6.55
N ASP A 769 9.32 15.70 7.63
CA ASP A 769 9.81 16.80 8.47
C ASP A 769 11.18 17.26 7.93
N LEU A 770 11.22 18.36 7.21
CA LEU A 770 12.43 18.90 6.56
C LEU A 770 13.25 19.81 7.48
N GLY A 771 12.88 19.86 8.77
CA GLY A 771 13.53 20.73 9.76
C GLY A 771 13.05 22.18 9.69
N THR A 772 13.81 23.09 10.31
CA THR A 772 13.39 24.50 10.39
C THR A 772 13.37 25.16 9.01
N ALA A 773 12.28 25.86 8.68
CA ALA A 773 12.08 26.55 7.40
C ALA A 773 13.25 27.51 7.08
N GLY A 774 13.81 28.19 8.09
CA GLY A 774 14.97 29.07 7.91
C GLY A 774 16.26 28.39 7.42
N THR A 775 16.36 27.06 7.56
CA THR A 775 17.48 26.25 7.03
C THR A 775 17.04 25.37 5.84
N ALA A 776 15.80 24.94 5.83
CA ALA A 776 15.25 24.10 4.78
C ALA A 776 15.00 24.86 3.48
N LEU A 777 14.59 26.13 3.56
CA LEU A 777 14.35 27.01 2.43
C LEU A 777 15.56 27.91 2.17
N GLN A 778 16.02 27.96 0.92
CA GLN A 778 17.05 28.93 0.51
C GLN A 778 16.43 30.34 0.43
N LYS A 779 17.16 31.37 0.86
CA LYS A 779 16.70 32.75 0.83
C LYS A 779 17.04 33.43 -0.50
#